data_25ef5145b49892b04143c14d5be87cd7
#
_entry.id   25ef5145b49892b04143c14d5be87cd7
#
_cell.length_a   1.000
_cell.length_b   1.000
_cell.length_c   1.000
_cell.angle_alpha   90.00
_cell.angle_beta   90.00
_cell.angle_gamma   90.00
#
_symmetry.space_group_name_H-M   'P 1'
#
loop_
_entity.id
_entity.type
_entity.pdbx_description
1 polymer ?
#
loop_
_entity_poly.entity_id
_entity_poly.type
_entity_poly.pdbx_seq_one_letter_code
_entity_poly.pdbx_strand_id
1 'polypeptide(L)'
;MLKPIRFWVCLVLILGMPRVFFAQDKTPYRLVNPFIGTGNEGNCFPGAQAPFGMLSLSPNNTFDNYEDAASRPGYKYFRNEINGFGLTHYSGVGCHAMQDLQFMPVAGTLDKSPVNDKHAYVSRFSHEREKAMPGYYSVTLDDYHVDAKFAATVHAAIGEITYRGDQEAHLVFAPTNCANGIGDGELHIESTAMTVTGWVSTGGFCWRDPKDRPYRVFFVAKFNTKFSSYGVWKGKAKAEGASNVAGDDVGAYVSFGKLNGKAVKMKVAISYVSIDNARKNLQEEISCWEFEDVCRATKSQWERMLSRLTVEGGSESQRQAFYTAVYHNLLHPNVYSDVNGDYMGFDDKVHRVANGRKQYANFSLWDTYRTTATLQALIAPDEASDMAQSLLLDAEQGGAYPNWSMNNVEYGVMNGYSTFPFIANLYAFGARNFDLQATKEMMKRVSVKHIKCKGFHGWEHVEDYMAYGYVPVDRHGHGASMTLEYAIDDFSIAQICKAAGDEAAYNYYMNRSQSFEKLFDEETRLLRPRNADGSFLTPFAPNMEKGFNEGNAMQYFWSVPHNVDALTDFCGGKGAMEKRLDTFTSQVKCGWAPDVPYYWLGNEPCFGSVYVYNFLGKAWKSQRMVRNVLNRFNDTPNGLPGDDDAGAMSALYVFSAMGLYPYIPGIGGFVVTGPLFTKVQLQLKGGKTLTLIGENAGNDAPYIQRLQVDGRETTSTWLDWNKLKHGARLNFVMGKGPNKQWGATEKDAPPSYY
;
A
#
# COMPACT_ATOMS: atom_id res chain seq x y z
N MET A 1 -1.53 27.53 -92.48
CA MET A 1 -1.61 26.14 -92.08
C MET A 1 -1.02 26.04 -90.64
N LEU A 2 -1.86 26.06 -89.64
CA LEU A 2 -1.48 26.00 -88.22
C LEU A 2 -1.87 24.61 -87.68
N LYS A 3 -0.90 23.91 -87.15
CA LYS A 3 -1.10 22.57 -86.47
C LYS A 3 -1.51 22.88 -85.00
N PRO A 4 -2.47 22.11 -84.41
CA PRO A 4 -2.82 22.24 -83.01
C PRO A 4 -1.90 21.43 -82.08
N ILE A 5 -1.49 22.06 -80.98
CA ILE A 5 -0.72 21.50 -79.90
C ILE A 5 -1.70 20.78 -78.97
N ARG A 6 -1.48 19.46 -78.75
CA ARG A 6 -2.21 18.65 -77.82
C ARG A 6 -1.57 18.78 -76.40
N PHE A 7 -2.30 19.36 -75.45
CA PHE A 7 -1.96 19.31 -74.03
C PHE A 7 -2.40 17.93 -73.45
N TRP A 8 -1.44 17.21 -72.87
CA TRP A 8 -1.71 16.07 -72.04
C TRP A 8 -1.89 16.55 -70.57
N VAL A 9 -3.07 16.34 -69.97
CA VAL A 9 -3.34 16.54 -68.56
C VAL A 9 -3.03 15.22 -67.85
N CYS A 10 -1.94 15.17 -67.10
CA CYS A 10 -1.66 14.05 -66.21
C CYS A 10 -2.52 14.20 -64.96
N LEU A 11 -3.54 13.35 -64.86
CA LEU A 11 -4.36 13.18 -63.67
C LEU A 11 -3.57 12.36 -62.63
N VAL A 12 -2.99 13.02 -61.60
CA VAL A 12 -2.37 12.35 -60.46
C VAL A 12 -3.46 11.88 -59.53
N LEU A 13 -3.80 10.58 -59.58
CA LEU A 13 -4.62 9.88 -58.62
C LEU A 13 -3.83 9.78 -57.30
N ILE A 14 -4.12 10.64 -56.33
CA ILE A 14 -3.69 10.51 -54.94
C ILE A 14 -4.55 9.39 -54.32
N LEU A 15 -4.04 8.17 -54.34
CA LEU A 15 -4.54 7.06 -53.53
C LEU A 15 -4.40 7.43 -52.06
N GLY A 16 -5.49 7.83 -51.42
CA GLY A 16 -5.60 8.00 -50.01
C GLY A 16 -5.37 6.63 -49.32
N MET A 17 -4.17 6.38 -48.81
CA MET A 17 -3.95 5.29 -47.87
C MET A 17 -4.85 5.51 -46.67
N PRO A 18 -5.67 4.53 -46.26
CA PRO A 18 -6.38 4.62 -45.01
C PRO A 18 -5.33 4.75 -43.89
N ARG A 19 -5.33 5.87 -43.17
CA ARG A 19 -4.65 5.95 -41.90
C ARG A 19 -5.29 4.90 -41.00
N VAL A 20 -4.64 3.76 -40.86
CA VAL A 20 -4.94 2.81 -39.79
C VAL A 20 -4.60 3.58 -38.51
N PHE A 21 -5.59 4.17 -37.90
CA PHE A 21 -5.53 4.53 -36.49
C PHE A 21 -5.35 3.21 -35.76
N PHE A 22 -4.12 2.87 -35.39
CA PHE A 22 -3.91 1.89 -34.35
C PHE A 22 -4.65 2.43 -33.12
N ALA A 23 -5.76 1.81 -32.79
CA ALA A 23 -6.40 2.03 -31.49
C ALA A 23 -5.30 1.81 -30.46
N GLN A 24 -4.94 2.86 -29.76
CA GLN A 24 -3.91 2.82 -28.74
C GLN A 24 -4.39 1.74 -27.74
N ASP A 25 -3.60 0.70 -27.59
CA ASP A 25 -3.93 -0.48 -26.80
C ASP A 25 -4.16 -0.03 -25.33
N LYS A 26 -5.42 0.14 -24.93
CA LYS A 26 -5.83 0.69 -23.63
C LYS A 26 -5.93 -0.43 -22.58
N THR A 27 -4.91 -1.29 -22.52
CA THR A 27 -4.85 -2.32 -21.48
C THR A 27 -4.73 -1.69 -20.08
N PRO A 28 -5.24 -2.35 -19.03
CA PRO A 28 -5.07 -1.93 -17.64
C PRO A 28 -3.63 -1.53 -17.30
N TYR A 29 -2.66 -2.30 -17.74
CA TYR A 29 -1.23 -2.05 -17.55
C TYR A 29 -0.79 -0.65 -18.06
N ARG A 30 -1.27 -0.24 -19.23
CA ARG A 30 -0.90 1.06 -19.85
C ARG A 30 -1.59 2.26 -19.20
N LEU A 31 -2.65 2.02 -18.44
CA LEU A 31 -3.38 3.05 -17.72
C LEU A 31 -2.80 3.32 -16.32
N VAL A 32 -1.91 2.45 -15.82
CA VAL A 32 -1.22 2.73 -14.56
C VAL A 32 -0.21 3.87 -14.77
N ASN A 33 -0.27 4.85 -13.88
CA ASN A 33 0.67 5.96 -13.79
C ASN A 33 1.36 5.94 -12.41
N PRO A 34 2.56 5.33 -12.26
CA PRO A 34 3.24 5.23 -10.97
C PRO A 34 3.64 6.57 -10.34
N PHE A 35 3.50 7.69 -11.06
CA PHE A 35 3.74 9.02 -10.50
C PHE A 35 2.56 9.55 -9.66
N ILE A 36 1.36 8.98 -9.74
CA ILE A 36 0.24 9.37 -8.87
C ILE A 36 0.63 9.10 -7.41
N GLY A 37 0.44 10.08 -6.53
CA GLY A 37 0.80 9.99 -5.11
C GLY A 37 2.27 10.29 -4.81
N THR A 38 3.10 10.64 -5.81
CA THR A 38 4.51 11.00 -5.60
C THR A 38 4.74 12.50 -5.40
N GLY A 39 3.68 13.30 -5.38
CA GLY A 39 3.71 14.74 -5.11
C GLY A 39 3.80 15.08 -3.62
N ASN A 40 2.92 15.97 -3.14
CA ASN A 40 2.96 16.42 -1.74
C ASN A 40 2.51 15.34 -0.75
N GLU A 41 1.30 14.83 -0.96
CA GLU A 41 0.71 13.75 -0.18
C GLU A 41 0.88 12.42 -0.92
N GLY A 42 0.44 11.33 -0.30
CA GLY A 42 0.43 10.00 -0.89
C GLY A 42 1.67 9.17 -0.58
N ASN A 43 2.84 9.77 -0.49
CA ASN A 43 4.12 9.10 -0.15
C ASN A 43 4.42 7.84 -0.99
N CYS A 44 4.01 7.84 -2.28
CA CYS A 44 4.29 6.76 -3.22
C CYS A 44 5.65 6.94 -3.90
N PHE A 45 6.16 5.87 -4.51
CA PHE A 45 7.39 5.89 -5.30
C PHE A 45 7.16 5.33 -6.73
N PRO A 46 7.91 5.80 -7.76
CA PRO A 46 7.66 5.42 -9.15
C PRO A 46 8.49 4.24 -9.64
N GLY A 47 9.30 3.61 -8.80
CA GLY A 47 10.31 2.63 -9.19
C GLY A 47 9.78 1.33 -9.77
N ALA A 48 10.69 0.52 -10.31
CA ALA A 48 10.40 -0.80 -10.85
C ALA A 48 10.19 -1.81 -9.72
N GLN A 49 9.01 -2.44 -9.67
CA GLN A 49 8.66 -3.51 -8.74
C GLN A 49 7.72 -4.52 -9.42
N ALA A 50 7.88 -5.81 -9.15
CA ALA A 50 6.91 -6.84 -9.52
C ALA A 50 5.70 -6.84 -8.55
N PRO A 51 4.55 -7.46 -8.88
CA PRO A 51 3.46 -7.59 -7.92
C PRO A 51 3.96 -8.25 -6.62
N PHE A 52 3.73 -7.57 -5.49
CA PHE A 52 4.19 -7.98 -4.15
C PHE A 52 5.71 -8.23 -4.06
N GLY A 53 6.52 -7.63 -4.94
CA GLY A 53 7.95 -7.88 -5.04
C GLY A 53 8.72 -7.58 -3.75
N MET A 54 9.67 -8.46 -3.39
CA MET A 54 10.65 -8.21 -2.31
C MET A 54 11.55 -7.02 -2.66
N LEU A 55 11.93 -6.91 -3.94
CA LEU A 55 12.77 -5.85 -4.45
C LEU A 55 11.94 -4.76 -5.12
N SER A 56 12.22 -3.50 -4.77
CA SER A 56 11.70 -2.30 -5.42
C SER A 56 12.86 -1.37 -5.78
N LEU A 57 13.23 -1.32 -7.06
CA LEU A 57 14.31 -0.47 -7.53
C LEU A 57 13.75 0.90 -7.93
N SER A 58 13.98 1.91 -7.09
CA SER A 58 13.43 3.25 -7.28
C SER A 58 14.49 4.34 -7.09
N PRO A 59 14.37 5.48 -7.80
CA PRO A 59 15.23 6.63 -7.53
C PRO A 59 14.95 7.20 -6.13
N ASN A 60 16.02 7.70 -5.50
CA ASN A 60 15.98 8.53 -4.30
C ASN A 60 16.34 9.96 -4.69
N ASN A 61 15.50 10.91 -4.29
CA ASN A 61 15.75 12.34 -4.49
C ASN A 61 15.53 13.16 -3.22
N THR A 62 15.68 12.51 -2.08
CA THR A 62 15.50 13.06 -0.74
C THR A 62 16.83 13.01 -0.01
N PHE A 63 17.32 14.16 0.46
CA PHE A 63 18.68 14.31 0.96
C PHE A 63 18.76 14.41 2.47
N ASP A 64 17.70 14.92 3.09
CA ASP A 64 17.72 15.24 4.51
C ASP A 64 16.89 14.26 5.33
N ASN A 65 17.41 13.90 6.49
CA ASN A 65 16.79 13.01 7.43
C ASN A 65 15.67 13.75 8.19
N TYR A 66 14.63 13.04 8.59
CA TYR A 66 13.60 13.34 9.60
C TYR A 66 12.84 14.68 9.51
N GLU A 67 13.46 15.81 9.19
CA GLU A 67 12.80 17.12 9.15
C GLU A 67 12.09 17.39 7.81
N ASP A 68 12.48 16.70 6.76
CA ASP A 68 11.86 16.83 5.45
C ASP A 68 10.79 15.75 5.25
N ALA A 69 9.51 16.11 5.46
CA ALA A 69 8.37 15.24 5.16
C ALA A 69 8.39 14.69 3.72
N ALA A 70 9.12 15.34 2.82
CA ALA A 70 9.33 14.88 1.45
C ALA A 70 10.22 13.63 1.35
N SER A 71 10.98 13.27 2.37
CA SER A 71 11.93 12.15 2.31
C SER A 71 11.35 10.77 2.63
N ARG A 72 10.09 10.68 3.02
CA ARG A 72 9.45 9.43 3.48
C ARG A 72 9.49 8.29 2.46
N PRO A 73 9.05 8.47 1.19
CA PRO A 73 9.06 7.41 0.18
C PRO A 73 10.40 7.29 -0.58
N GLY A 74 11.37 8.19 -0.35
CA GLY A 74 12.60 8.31 -1.13
C GLY A 74 12.48 9.19 -2.37
N TYR A 75 11.29 9.40 -2.92
CA TYR A 75 11.06 10.18 -4.13
C TYR A 75 9.91 11.17 -3.96
N LYS A 76 10.11 12.41 -4.45
CA LYS A 76 9.07 13.43 -4.60
C LYS A 76 9.14 14.05 -5.98
N TYR A 77 8.01 14.04 -6.69
CA TYR A 77 7.92 14.48 -8.09
C TYR A 77 8.36 15.92 -8.34
N PHE A 78 8.18 16.84 -7.40
CA PHE A 78 8.57 18.25 -7.56
C PHE A 78 10.09 18.50 -7.44
N ARG A 79 10.90 17.49 -7.14
CA ARG A 79 12.36 17.55 -7.12
C ARG A 79 12.94 17.13 -8.46
N ASN A 80 14.02 17.77 -8.87
CA ASN A 80 14.68 17.54 -10.17
C ASN A 80 16.12 17.01 -10.02
N GLU A 81 16.45 16.43 -8.88
CA GLU A 81 17.75 15.84 -8.57
C GLU A 81 17.59 14.42 -8.06
N ILE A 82 18.48 13.52 -8.42
CA ILE A 82 18.58 12.14 -7.94
C ILE A 82 19.91 11.96 -7.24
N ASN A 83 19.91 11.40 -6.04
CA ASN A 83 21.11 11.07 -5.26
C ASN A 83 21.48 9.58 -5.26
N GLY A 84 20.65 8.74 -5.86
CA GLY A 84 20.88 7.31 -6.03
C GLY A 84 19.62 6.52 -6.32
N PHE A 85 19.78 5.20 -6.37
CA PHE A 85 18.70 4.22 -6.55
C PHE A 85 18.76 3.23 -5.40
N GLY A 86 17.68 3.11 -4.62
CA GLY A 86 17.53 2.12 -3.56
C GLY A 86 16.93 0.82 -4.09
N LEU A 87 17.18 -0.30 -3.42
CA LEU A 87 16.63 -1.63 -3.77
C LEU A 87 15.40 -2.01 -2.97
N THR A 88 15.02 -1.20 -1.98
CA THR A 88 13.82 -1.42 -1.14
C THR A 88 13.11 -0.09 -0.91
N HIS A 89 11.77 -0.10 -0.94
CA HIS A 89 10.93 1.07 -0.68
C HIS A 89 9.62 0.63 -0.03
N TYR A 90 9.02 1.51 0.76
CA TYR A 90 7.70 1.31 1.33
C TYR A 90 6.75 2.39 0.82
N SER A 91 5.68 2.00 0.11
CA SER A 91 4.75 2.94 -0.52
C SER A 91 3.71 3.44 0.48
N GLY A 92 3.55 4.75 0.51
CA GLY A 92 2.43 5.40 1.17
C GLY A 92 2.60 5.74 2.64
N VAL A 93 3.66 5.28 3.31
CA VAL A 93 3.77 5.46 4.76
C VAL A 93 4.25 6.85 5.18
N GLY A 94 3.73 7.32 6.31
CA GLY A 94 4.00 8.65 6.85
C GLY A 94 5.37 8.84 7.53
N CYS A 95 6.20 7.80 7.62
CA CYS A 95 7.54 7.84 8.19
C CYS A 95 8.60 7.44 7.16
N HIS A 96 9.85 7.82 7.41
CA HIS A 96 10.99 7.35 6.59
C HIS A 96 11.10 5.83 6.67
N ALA A 97 11.18 5.15 5.53
CA ALA A 97 11.20 3.71 5.47
C ALA A 97 12.13 3.19 4.38
N MET A 98 12.92 2.17 4.71
CA MET A 98 13.74 1.41 3.77
C MET A 98 14.73 2.27 2.97
N GLN A 99 14.67 2.28 1.63
CA GLN A 99 15.64 2.92 0.72
C GLN A 99 17.05 2.30 0.87
N ASP A 100 17.08 0.99 1.15
CA ASP A 100 18.30 0.28 1.47
C ASP A 100 19.13 -0.01 0.22
N LEU A 101 20.44 -0.21 0.41
CA LEU A 101 21.39 -0.65 -0.62
C LEU A 101 21.47 0.32 -1.80
N GLN A 102 21.66 1.60 -1.50
CA GLN A 102 21.72 2.64 -2.53
C GLN A 102 22.93 2.49 -3.44
N PHE A 103 22.74 2.73 -4.74
CA PHE A 103 23.80 2.87 -5.74
C PHE A 103 23.56 4.05 -6.67
N MET A 104 24.62 4.56 -7.32
CA MET A 104 24.53 5.69 -8.27
C MET A 104 25.47 5.48 -9.46
N PRO A 105 24.96 5.54 -10.72
CA PRO A 105 25.79 5.64 -11.92
C PRO A 105 26.42 7.03 -12.02
N VAL A 106 27.74 7.11 -12.16
CA VAL A 106 28.51 8.36 -12.19
C VAL A 106 29.48 8.34 -13.35
N ALA A 107 29.69 9.46 -14.00
CA ALA A 107 30.76 9.66 -14.98
C ALA A 107 31.71 10.78 -14.53
N GLY A 108 33.03 10.59 -14.68
CA GLY A 108 34.05 11.57 -14.33
C GLY A 108 34.92 11.14 -13.15
N THR A 109 35.30 12.07 -12.29
CA THR A 109 36.20 11.79 -11.14
C THR A 109 35.44 11.35 -9.89
N LEU A 110 36.05 10.44 -9.13
CA LEU A 110 35.55 9.98 -7.84
C LEU A 110 36.43 10.53 -6.71
N ASP A 111 36.28 11.79 -6.36
CA ASP A 111 37.11 12.52 -5.38
C ASP A 111 36.43 12.67 -4.01
N LYS A 112 35.15 12.39 -3.89
CA LYS A 112 34.37 12.48 -2.65
C LYS A 112 33.90 11.11 -2.16
N SER A 113 33.65 11.00 -0.86
CA SER A 113 33.05 9.82 -0.28
C SER A 113 31.51 9.93 -0.32
N PRO A 114 30.79 8.95 -0.92
CA PRO A 114 29.32 8.98 -0.99
C PRO A 114 28.67 8.81 0.38
N VAL A 115 29.34 8.20 1.33
CA VAL A 115 28.80 7.91 2.68
C VAL A 115 29.07 9.04 3.68
N ASN A 116 30.07 9.88 3.39
CA ASN A 116 30.35 11.06 4.22
C ASN A 116 29.59 12.31 3.72
N ASP A 117 29.25 12.35 2.44
CA ASP A 117 28.53 13.44 1.81
C ASP A 117 27.46 12.84 0.87
N LYS A 118 26.20 12.85 1.32
CA LYS A 118 25.06 12.32 0.55
C LYS A 118 24.79 13.11 -0.75
N HIS A 119 25.37 14.32 -0.87
CA HIS A 119 25.29 15.15 -2.09
C HIS A 119 26.51 14.95 -3.01
N ALA A 120 27.44 14.05 -2.69
CA ALA A 120 28.68 13.87 -3.44
C ALA A 120 28.45 13.56 -4.93
N TYR A 121 27.44 12.75 -5.22
CA TYR A 121 27.17 12.23 -6.56
C TYR A 121 25.71 12.41 -6.99
N VAL A 122 25.17 13.59 -6.72
CA VAL A 122 23.84 13.99 -7.18
C VAL A 122 23.86 14.31 -8.67
N SER A 123 22.78 14.00 -9.38
CA SER A 123 22.56 14.45 -10.76
C SER A 123 21.19 15.06 -10.92
N ARG A 124 21.12 16.16 -11.65
CA ARG A 124 19.86 16.72 -12.15
C ARG A 124 19.25 15.79 -13.19
N PHE A 125 17.93 15.85 -13.31
CA PHE A 125 17.16 15.15 -14.34
C PHE A 125 15.93 15.97 -14.76
N SER A 126 15.29 15.57 -15.85
CA SER A 126 14.03 16.15 -16.32
C SER A 126 12.96 15.07 -16.45
N HIS A 127 11.74 15.35 -15.97
CA HIS A 127 10.58 14.48 -16.14
C HIS A 127 10.23 14.18 -17.61
N GLU A 128 10.65 15.01 -18.55
CA GLU A 128 10.52 14.71 -19.99
C GLU A 128 11.33 13.49 -20.42
N ARG A 129 12.40 13.16 -19.68
CA ARG A 129 13.27 12.01 -19.90
C ARG A 129 13.20 10.97 -18.79
N GLU A 130 12.12 11.02 -18.03
CA GLU A 130 11.78 10.04 -16.99
C GLU A 130 10.56 9.24 -17.41
N LYS A 131 10.57 7.93 -17.17
CA LYS A 131 9.42 7.05 -17.42
C LYS A 131 9.29 6.01 -16.34
N ALA A 132 8.06 5.82 -15.88
CA ALA A 132 7.69 4.76 -14.95
C ALA A 132 6.50 3.97 -15.52
N MET A 133 6.55 2.66 -15.34
CA MET A 133 5.45 1.73 -15.62
C MET A 133 5.54 0.58 -14.60
N PRO A 134 4.48 -0.19 -14.36
CA PRO A 134 4.58 -1.33 -13.44
C PRO A 134 5.71 -2.26 -13.81
N GLY A 135 6.70 -2.41 -12.93
CA GLY A 135 7.89 -3.23 -13.14
C GLY A 135 9.02 -2.62 -13.96
N TYR A 136 8.90 -1.35 -14.38
CA TYR A 136 9.88 -0.65 -15.21
C TYR A 136 10.08 0.79 -14.76
N TYR A 137 11.33 1.25 -14.74
CA TYR A 137 11.69 2.66 -14.54
C TYR A 137 12.86 3.06 -15.44
N SER A 138 12.87 4.31 -15.93
CA SER A 138 14.03 4.87 -16.64
C SER A 138 14.14 6.37 -16.46
N VAL A 139 15.39 6.88 -16.48
CA VAL A 139 15.70 8.30 -16.36
C VAL A 139 17.04 8.61 -17.04
N THR A 140 17.20 9.85 -17.52
CA THR A 140 18.49 10.40 -17.93
C THR A 140 19.06 11.25 -16.78
N LEU A 141 20.25 10.91 -16.31
CA LEU A 141 21.04 11.67 -15.35
C LEU A 141 21.85 12.72 -16.11
N ASP A 142 21.39 13.98 -16.05
CA ASP A 142 21.84 15.05 -16.95
C ASP A 142 23.30 15.43 -16.73
N ASP A 143 23.74 15.54 -15.46
CA ASP A 143 25.10 15.99 -15.14
C ASP A 143 26.17 14.95 -15.50
N TYR A 144 25.79 13.68 -15.60
CA TYR A 144 26.67 12.57 -15.97
C TYR A 144 26.49 12.09 -17.41
N HIS A 145 25.49 12.61 -18.14
CA HIS A 145 25.10 12.13 -19.46
C HIS A 145 24.87 10.61 -19.49
N VAL A 146 24.14 10.09 -18.48
CA VAL A 146 23.87 8.66 -18.31
C VAL A 146 22.37 8.40 -18.47
N ASP A 147 22.04 7.43 -19.33
CA ASP A 147 20.68 6.86 -19.34
C ASP A 147 20.66 5.60 -18.50
N ALA A 148 19.80 5.55 -17.51
CA ALA A 148 19.57 4.40 -16.65
C ALA A 148 18.17 3.83 -16.90
N LYS A 149 18.08 2.52 -17.14
CA LYS A 149 16.82 1.77 -17.29
C LYS A 149 16.86 0.57 -16.38
N PHE A 150 15.74 0.28 -15.73
CA PHE A 150 15.60 -0.82 -14.79
C PHE A 150 14.31 -1.60 -15.03
N ALA A 151 14.39 -2.93 -14.88
CA ALA A 151 13.23 -3.80 -14.84
C ALA A 151 13.39 -4.78 -13.66
N ALA A 152 12.32 -4.99 -12.89
CA ALA A 152 12.36 -5.78 -11.66
C ALA A 152 11.49 -7.04 -11.77
N THR A 153 11.99 -8.13 -11.21
CA THR A 153 11.26 -9.35 -10.85
C THR A 153 10.90 -9.32 -9.36
N VAL A 154 10.51 -10.45 -8.76
CA VAL A 154 10.12 -10.48 -7.34
C VAL A 154 11.31 -10.22 -6.43
N HIS A 155 12.48 -10.84 -6.69
CA HIS A 155 13.67 -10.76 -5.83
C HIS A 155 14.85 -10.07 -6.49
N ALA A 156 14.75 -9.79 -7.79
CA ALA A 156 15.89 -9.32 -8.57
C ALA A 156 15.50 -8.18 -9.53
N ALA A 157 16.50 -7.48 -10.05
CA ALA A 157 16.34 -6.51 -11.12
C ALA A 157 17.48 -6.59 -12.12
N ILE A 158 17.22 -6.15 -13.36
CA ILE A 158 18.23 -5.89 -14.36
C ILE A 158 18.27 -4.40 -14.66
N GLY A 159 19.47 -3.83 -14.73
CA GLY A 159 19.74 -2.46 -15.18
C GLY A 159 20.51 -2.44 -16.49
N GLU A 160 20.14 -1.53 -17.40
CA GLU A 160 20.92 -1.16 -18.58
C GLU A 160 21.31 0.32 -18.45
N ILE A 161 22.61 0.57 -18.26
CA ILE A 161 23.17 1.88 -17.92
C ILE A 161 24.09 2.32 -19.08
N THR A 162 23.69 3.33 -19.84
CA THR A 162 24.41 3.84 -21.02
C THR A 162 25.12 5.14 -20.69
N TYR A 163 26.45 5.13 -20.74
CA TYR A 163 27.31 6.31 -20.53
C TYR A 163 27.60 6.96 -21.89
N ARG A 164 26.97 8.11 -22.17
CA ARG A 164 27.04 8.79 -23.46
C ARG A 164 28.31 9.63 -23.66
N GLY A 165 28.93 10.10 -22.58
CA GLY A 165 30.12 10.93 -22.60
C GLY A 165 31.41 10.14 -22.85
N ASP A 166 32.52 10.86 -22.92
CA ASP A 166 33.89 10.35 -23.04
C ASP A 166 34.62 10.24 -21.70
N GLN A 167 33.92 10.51 -20.61
CA GLN A 167 34.45 10.42 -19.25
C GLN A 167 34.52 8.96 -18.77
N GLU A 168 35.27 8.73 -17.73
CA GLU A 168 35.33 7.39 -17.08
C GLU A 168 33.98 7.04 -16.43
N ALA A 169 33.49 5.85 -16.71
CA ALA A 169 32.19 5.36 -16.23
C ALA A 169 32.36 4.57 -14.93
N HIS A 170 31.53 4.88 -13.94
CA HIS A 170 31.55 4.27 -12.62
C HIS A 170 30.16 3.87 -12.16
N LEU A 171 30.10 2.89 -11.26
CA LEU A 171 28.97 2.65 -10.39
C LEU A 171 29.44 2.75 -8.94
N VAL A 172 28.83 3.65 -8.19
CA VAL A 172 29.10 3.92 -6.77
C VAL A 172 28.05 3.23 -5.94
N PHE A 173 28.47 2.52 -4.90
CA PHE A 173 27.62 1.86 -3.91
C PHE A 173 27.74 2.58 -2.58
N ALA A 174 26.60 2.95 -2.00
CA ALA A 174 26.50 3.58 -0.68
C ALA A 174 25.41 2.87 0.14
N PRO A 175 25.59 1.58 0.50
CA PRO A 175 24.56 0.79 1.15
C PRO A 175 24.15 1.35 2.51
N THR A 176 24.99 2.14 3.13
CA THR A 176 24.73 2.79 4.42
C THR A 176 23.98 4.12 4.29
N ASN A 177 23.54 4.53 3.08
CA ASN A 177 22.62 5.66 2.88
C ASN A 177 21.15 5.20 2.94
N CYS A 178 20.75 4.50 4.00
CA CYS A 178 19.38 4.06 4.23
C CYS A 178 18.54 5.17 4.86
N ALA A 179 17.23 5.17 4.60
CA ALA A 179 16.30 6.11 5.23
C ALA A 179 16.04 5.78 6.70
N ASN A 180 16.09 4.50 7.06
CA ASN A 180 15.83 4.00 8.41
C ASN A 180 17.04 4.14 9.37
N GLY A 181 18.11 4.80 8.94
CA GLY A 181 19.38 4.84 9.70
C GLY A 181 20.18 3.53 9.57
N ILE A 182 21.33 3.45 10.25
CA ILE A 182 22.33 2.41 10.02
C ILE A 182 22.76 1.79 11.33
N GLY A 183 22.84 0.46 11.35
CA GLY A 183 23.54 -0.31 12.37
C GLY A 183 24.97 -0.62 11.96
N ASP A 184 25.17 -1.32 10.83
CA ASP A 184 26.44 -1.81 10.31
C ASP A 184 26.29 -2.25 8.85
N GLY A 185 27.40 -2.42 8.10
CA GLY A 185 27.39 -2.89 6.72
C GLY A 185 28.72 -3.47 6.27
N GLU A 186 28.68 -4.24 5.18
CA GLU A 186 29.86 -4.84 4.57
C GLU A 186 29.72 -4.86 3.05
N LEU A 187 30.83 -4.59 2.35
CA LEU A 187 30.95 -4.70 0.91
C LEU A 187 32.14 -5.53 0.52
N HIS A 188 31.98 -6.37 -0.50
CA HIS A 188 33.02 -7.17 -1.10
C HIS A 188 32.97 -7.09 -2.64
N ILE A 189 34.12 -6.78 -3.27
CA ILE A 189 34.29 -6.71 -4.73
C ILE A 189 35.10 -7.91 -5.21
N GLU A 190 34.51 -8.72 -6.07
CA GLU A 190 35.17 -9.84 -6.74
C GLU A 190 35.38 -9.47 -8.21
N SER A 191 36.52 -8.84 -8.51
CA SER A 191 36.77 -8.25 -9.85
C SER A 191 36.85 -9.29 -10.96
N THR A 192 37.33 -10.50 -10.69
CA THR A 192 37.42 -11.62 -11.66
C THR A 192 36.05 -12.15 -12.04
N ALA A 193 35.12 -12.16 -11.10
CA ALA A 193 33.73 -12.56 -11.32
C ALA A 193 32.82 -11.40 -11.78
N MET A 194 33.37 -10.16 -11.78
CA MET A 194 32.60 -8.94 -12.08
C MET A 194 31.39 -8.80 -11.15
N THR A 195 31.60 -8.98 -9.85
CA THR A 195 30.54 -9.04 -8.85
C THR A 195 30.85 -8.11 -7.67
N VAL A 196 29.83 -7.46 -7.15
CA VAL A 196 29.84 -6.76 -5.87
C VAL A 196 28.78 -7.41 -4.99
N THR A 197 29.14 -7.77 -3.77
CA THR A 197 28.24 -8.34 -2.77
C THR A 197 28.36 -7.56 -1.47
N GLY A 198 27.36 -7.67 -0.63
CA GLY A 198 27.37 -7.06 0.67
C GLY A 198 26.05 -7.20 1.40
N TRP A 199 25.98 -6.50 2.53
CA TRP A 199 24.79 -6.40 3.34
C TRP A 199 24.79 -5.09 4.11
N VAL A 200 23.64 -4.69 4.57
CA VAL A 200 23.44 -3.61 5.53
C VAL A 200 22.52 -4.07 6.65
N SER A 201 22.83 -3.66 7.89
CA SER A 201 21.93 -3.74 9.04
C SER A 201 21.31 -2.36 9.25
N THR A 202 19.99 -2.31 9.21
CA THR A 202 19.19 -1.10 9.31
C THR A 202 17.89 -1.43 10.04
N GLY A 203 16.95 -0.49 10.24
CA GLY A 203 15.68 -0.86 10.85
C GLY A 203 15.04 0.20 11.74
N GLY A 204 15.50 1.45 11.74
CA GLY A 204 14.79 2.54 12.39
C GLY A 204 13.47 2.86 11.64
N PHE A 205 12.41 3.17 12.38
CA PHE A 205 11.14 3.60 11.80
C PHE A 205 10.40 4.48 12.81
N CYS A 206 9.78 5.56 12.37
CA CYS A 206 9.00 6.48 13.22
C CYS A 206 9.71 6.78 14.55
N TRP A 207 10.90 7.38 14.48
CA TRP A 207 11.77 7.75 15.62
C TRP A 207 12.39 6.59 16.42
N ARG A 208 12.34 5.35 15.93
CA ARG A 208 13.02 4.21 16.52
C ARG A 208 14.49 4.17 16.09
N ASP A 209 15.39 3.85 17.03
CA ASP A 209 16.81 3.69 16.71
C ASP A 209 17.02 2.38 15.91
N PRO A 210 17.69 2.42 14.75
CA PRO A 210 18.00 1.21 13.98
C PRO A 210 18.85 0.19 14.75
N LYS A 211 19.63 0.60 15.75
CA LYS A 211 20.44 -0.29 16.58
C LYS A 211 19.63 -1.12 17.55
N ASP A 212 18.46 -0.66 17.94
CA ASP A 212 17.59 -1.38 18.88
C ASP A 212 16.94 -2.59 18.23
N ARG A 213 16.62 -2.51 16.94
CA ARG A 213 15.84 -3.53 16.22
C ARG A 213 16.24 -3.63 14.75
N PRO A 214 17.49 -4.10 14.49
CA PRO A 214 17.97 -4.20 13.12
C PRO A 214 17.35 -5.40 12.41
N TYR A 215 17.04 -5.22 11.12
CA TYR A 215 17.00 -6.29 10.14
C TYR A 215 18.24 -6.21 9.25
N ARG A 216 18.56 -7.28 8.54
CA ARG A 216 19.65 -7.30 7.56
C ARG A 216 19.08 -7.53 6.17
N VAL A 217 19.62 -6.80 5.20
CA VAL A 217 19.38 -7.05 3.81
C VAL A 217 20.70 -7.30 3.09
N PHE A 218 20.78 -8.42 2.39
CA PHE A 218 21.94 -8.90 1.64
C PHE A 218 21.70 -8.68 0.16
N PHE A 219 22.78 -8.45 -0.61
CA PHE A 219 22.66 -8.30 -2.05
C PHE A 219 23.80 -8.94 -2.83
N VAL A 220 23.56 -9.20 -4.09
CA VAL A 220 24.55 -9.53 -5.13
C VAL A 220 24.27 -8.68 -6.34
N ALA A 221 25.26 -7.94 -6.84
CA ALA A 221 25.24 -7.22 -8.10
C ALA A 221 26.29 -7.80 -9.03
N LYS A 222 25.88 -8.27 -10.22
CA LYS A 222 26.76 -8.86 -11.24
C LYS A 222 26.72 -8.02 -12.52
N PHE A 223 27.87 -7.87 -13.18
CA PHE A 223 28.04 -7.05 -14.36
C PHE A 223 28.44 -7.85 -15.58
N ASN A 224 28.06 -7.38 -16.77
CA ASN A 224 28.48 -7.95 -18.03
C ASN A 224 29.81 -7.36 -18.57
N THR A 225 30.37 -6.38 -17.86
CA THR A 225 31.56 -5.61 -18.25
C THR A 225 32.64 -5.73 -17.19
N LYS A 226 33.90 -5.95 -17.63
CA LYS A 226 35.05 -6.04 -16.71
C LYS A 226 35.32 -4.69 -16.04
N PHE A 227 35.74 -4.74 -14.79
CA PHE A 227 36.19 -3.55 -14.07
C PHE A 227 37.59 -3.12 -14.54
N SER A 228 37.73 -1.84 -14.90
CA SER A 228 39.04 -1.22 -15.19
C SER A 228 39.79 -0.87 -13.90
N SER A 229 39.03 -0.47 -12.88
CA SER A 229 39.52 -0.22 -11.51
C SER A 229 38.36 -0.37 -10.52
N TYR A 230 38.69 -0.41 -9.22
CA TYR A 230 37.73 -0.47 -8.14
C TYR A 230 38.35 -0.01 -6.84
N GLY A 231 37.53 0.23 -5.84
CA GLY A 231 37.97 0.60 -4.50
C GLY A 231 36.81 0.78 -3.54
N VAL A 232 37.15 1.13 -2.31
CA VAL A 232 36.18 1.28 -1.23
C VAL A 232 36.38 2.59 -0.49
N TRP A 233 35.33 3.03 0.24
CA TRP A 233 35.41 4.11 1.22
C TRP A 233 35.06 3.59 2.60
N LYS A 234 35.78 4.11 3.62
CA LYS A 234 35.36 4.08 5.02
C LYS A 234 35.36 5.52 5.54
N GLY A 235 34.21 6.05 5.87
CA GLY A 235 34.06 7.48 6.12
C GLY A 235 34.62 8.30 4.96
N LYS A 236 35.55 9.21 5.24
CA LYS A 236 36.26 10.02 4.23
C LYS A 236 37.40 9.30 3.49
N ALA A 237 37.91 8.22 4.06
CA ALA A 237 39.06 7.54 3.51
C ALA A 237 38.72 6.68 2.31
N LYS A 238 39.37 6.94 1.16
CA LYS A 238 39.31 6.14 -0.06
C LYS A 238 40.48 5.18 -0.13
N ALA A 239 40.24 3.91 -0.41
CA ALA A 239 41.26 2.89 -0.61
C ALA A 239 41.12 2.29 -2.02
N GLU A 240 41.98 2.74 -2.94
CA GLU A 240 42.01 2.26 -4.33
C GLU A 240 42.56 0.82 -4.39
N GLY A 241 41.93 -0.04 -5.21
CA GLY A 241 42.28 -1.45 -5.35
C GLY A 241 41.91 -2.32 -4.14
N ALA A 242 41.38 -1.74 -3.06
CA ALA A 242 40.84 -2.52 -1.95
C ALA A 242 39.47 -3.11 -2.34
N SER A 243 39.27 -4.39 -1.97
CA SER A 243 38.08 -5.16 -2.36
C SER A 243 37.09 -5.40 -1.21
N ASN A 244 37.43 -5.02 0.02
CA ASN A 244 36.62 -5.27 1.22
C ASN A 244 36.54 -4.04 2.09
N VAL A 245 35.36 -3.78 2.66
CA VAL A 245 35.15 -2.77 3.70
C VAL A 245 33.98 -3.17 4.58
N ALA A 246 34.09 -2.89 5.90
CA ALA A 246 33.01 -3.11 6.85
C ALA A 246 32.94 -1.95 7.86
N GLY A 247 31.73 -1.66 8.35
CA GLY A 247 31.41 -0.61 9.31
C GLY A 247 30.08 0.09 9.01
N ASP A 248 29.79 1.15 9.74
CA ASP A 248 28.57 1.93 9.68
C ASP A 248 28.60 3.09 8.63
N ASP A 249 29.76 3.32 8.02
CA ASP A 249 30.02 4.39 7.05
C ASP A 249 30.81 3.86 5.83
N VAL A 250 30.31 2.82 5.18
CA VAL A 250 31.00 2.11 4.09
C VAL A 250 30.42 2.36 2.73
N GLY A 251 31.29 2.51 1.73
CA GLY A 251 30.93 2.62 0.32
C GLY A 251 31.93 1.88 -0.57
N ALA A 252 31.56 1.64 -1.82
CA ALA A 252 32.45 1.04 -2.82
C ALA A 252 32.18 1.65 -4.21
N TYR A 253 33.16 1.48 -5.11
CA TYR A 253 32.97 1.79 -6.52
C TYR A 253 33.60 0.72 -7.41
N VAL A 254 33.02 0.58 -8.58
CA VAL A 254 33.61 -0.14 -9.70
C VAL A 254 33.64 0.79 -10.93
N SER A 255 34.74 0.77 -11.67
CA SER A 255 34.95 1.58 -12.86
C SER A 255 35.01 0.69 -14.10
N PHE A 256 34.52 1.22 -15.23
CA PHE A 256 34.45 0.48 -16.50
C PHE A 256 35.33 1.10 -17.60
N GLY A 257 36.08 2.18 -17.26
CA GLY A 257 36.81 2.97 -18.25
C GLY A 257 35.89 3.83 -19.11
N LYS A 258 36.39 4.30 -20.25
CA LYS A 258 35.62 5.12 -21.20
C LYS A 258 34.79 4.21 -22.10
N LEU A 259 33.47 4.32 -22.01
CA LEU A 259 32.55 3.42 -22.72
C LEU A 259 32.06 3.96 -24.07
N ASN A 260 32.16 5.27 -24.31
CA ASN A 260 31.82 5.92 -25.58
C ASN A 260 30.42 5.52 -26.12
N GLY A 261 29.41 5.59 -25.28
CA GLY A 261 28.02 5.27 -25.62
C GLY A 261 27.65 3.79 -25.47
N LYS A 262 28.56 2.93 -25.02
CA LYS A 262 28.22 1.52 -24.72
C LYS A 262 27.50 1.41 -23.36
N ALA A 263 26.58 0.49 -23.28
CA ALA A 263 25.87 0.19 -22.05
C ALA A 263 26.60 -0.84 -21.18
N VAL A 264 26.59 -0.62 -19.88
CA VAL A 264 26.87 -1.64 -18.87
C VAL A 264 25.54 -2.23 -18.43
N LYS A 265 25.44 -3.56 -18.44
CA LYS A 265 24.29 -4.25 -17.84
C LYS A 265 24.67 -4.72 -16.43
N MET A 266 23.79 -4.46 -15.49
CA MET A 266 23.86 -4.92 -14.11
C MET A 266 22.67 -5.82 -13.81
N LYS A 267 22.89 -6.97 -13.18
CA LYS A 267 21.84 -7.77 -12.55
C LYS A 267 22.04 -7.69 -11.04
N VAL A 268 21.00 -7.43 -10.29
CA VAL A 268 21.06 -7.32 -8.84
C VAL A 268 19.91 -8.10 -8.21
N ALA A 269 20.18 -8.77 -7.10
CA ALA A 269 19.15 -9.42 -6.29
C ALA A 269 19.41 -9.18 -4.80
N ILE A 270 18.35 -9.26 -4.01
CA ILE A 270 18.39 -9.15 -2.55
C ILE A 270 17.88 -10.42 -1.88
N SER A 271 18.22 -10.56 -0.60
CA SER A 271 17.69 -11.56 0.32
C SER A 271 17.76 -11.02 1.75
N TYR A 272 16.84 -11.40 2.60
CA TYR A 272 16.90 -11.10 4.03
C TYR A 272 17.56 -12.24 4.84
N VAL A 273 18.07 -13.28 4.17
CA VAL A 273 18.70 -14.45 4.79
C VAL A 273 20.22 -14.45 4.62
N SER A 274 20.72 -14.35 3.38
CA SER A 274 22.15 -14.42 3.09
C SER A 274 22.51 -13.97 1.66
N ILE A 275 23.81 -13.67 1.44
CA ILE A 275 24.36 -13.42 0.09
C ILE A 275 24.14 -14.65 -0.82
N ASP A 276 24.27 -15.86 -0.31
CA ASP A 276 24.07 -17.10 -1.11
C ASP A 276 22.62 -17.26 -1.55
N ASN A 277 21.66 -16.87 -0.72
CA ASN A 277 20.25 -16.84 -1.12
C ASN A 277 19.98 -15.73 -2.15
N ALA A 278 20.59 -14.53 -2.00
CA ALA A 278 20.54 -13.50 -3.03
C ALA A 278 21.10 -14.00 -4.39
N ARG A 279 22.19 -14.79 -4.37
CA ARG A 279 22.73 -15.45 -5.59
C ARG A 279 21.72 -16.42 -6.20
N LYS A 280 21.04 -17.23 -5.40
CA LYS A 280 19.99 -18.17 -5.89
C LYS A 280 18.81 -17.41 -6.48
N ASN A 281 18.34 -16.35 -5.81
CA ASN A 281 17.29 -15.46 -6.31
C ASN A 281 17.66 -14.92 -7.70
N LEU A 282 18.89 -14.42 -7.85
CA LEU A 282 19.37 -13.89 -9.11
C LEU A 282 19.44 -14.94 -10.23
N GLN A 283 19.93 -16.14 -9.92
CA GLN A 283 20.09 -17.22 -10.89
C GLN A 283 18.74 -17.75 -11.39
N GLU A 284 17.77 -17.88 -10.48
CA GLU A 284 16.45 -18.42 -10.80
C GLU A 284 15.63 -17.42 -11.63
N GLU A 285 15.67 -16.13 -11.27
CA GLU A 285 14.76 -15.15 -11.87
C GLU A 285 15.35 -14.43 -13.09
N ILE A 286 16.68 -14.21 -13.14
CA ILE A 286 17.35 -13.49 -14.24
C ILE A 286 18.56 -14.29 -14.72
N SER A 287 18.33 -15.35 -15.48
CA SER A 287 19.39 -16.23 -16.02
C SER A 287 20.20 -15.58 -17.15
N CYS A 288 19.57 -14.78 -18.02
CA CYS A 288 20.20 -14.15 -19.18
C CYS A 288 20.46 -12.64 -19.00
N TRP A 289 21.16 -12.01 -19.96
CA TRP A 289 21.46 -10.58 -19.99
C TRP A 289 20.50 -9.76 -20.87
N GLU A 290 19.39 -10.37 -21.29
CA GLU A 290 18.42 -9.70 -22.17
C GLU A 290 17.42 -8.88 -21.34
N PHE A 291 17.63 -7.56 -21.35
CA PHE A 291 16.81 -6.59 -20.61
C PHE A 291 15.32 -6.69 -20.98
N GLU A 292 15.02 -6.78 -22.28
CA GLU A 292 13.65 -6.84 -22.79
C GLU A 292 12.91 -8.12 -22.38
N ASP A 293 13.62 -9.22 -22.10
CA ASP A 293 13.00 -10.46 -21.64
C ASP A 293 12.44 -10.29 -20.22
N VAL A 294 13.21 -9.64 -19.34
CA VAL A 294 12.76 -9.31 -17.98
C VAL A 294 11.58 -8.35 -18.03
N CYS A 295 11.65 -7.29 -18.87
CA CYS A 295 10.54 -6.38 -19.08
C CYS A 295 9.25 -7.11 -19.50
N ARG A 296 9.35 -8.03 -20.47
CA ARG A 296 8.18 -8.81 -20.94
C ARG A 296 7.61 -9.71 -19.85
N ALA A 297 8.47 -10.38 -19.10
CA ALA A 297 8.06 -11.28 -18.02
C ALA A 297 7.30 -10.54 -16.92
N THR A 298 7.84 -9.43 -16.45
CA THR A 298 7.22 -8.61 -15.39
C THR A 298 5.95 -7.92 -15.89
N LYS A 299 5.97 -7.38 -17.11
CA LYS A 299 4.75 -6.85 -17.74
C LYS A 299 3.63 -7.88 -17.76
N SER A 300 3.93 -9.13 -18.19
CA SER A 300 2.93 -10.22 -18.19
C SER A 300 2.37 -10.53 -16.80
N GLN A 301 3.20 -10.43 -15.74
CA GLN A 301 2.74 -10.62 -14.36
C GLN A 301 1.76 -9.50 -13.97
N TRP A 302 2.11 -8.24 -14.25
CA TRP A 302 1.25 -7.09 -13.98
C TRP A 302 -0.06 -7.13 -14.78
N GLU A 303 -0.01 -7.45 -16.07
CA GLU A 303 -1.21 -7.59 -16.91
C GLU A 303 -2.16 -8.65 -16.35
N ARG A 304 -1.64 -9.79 -15.89
CA ARG A 304 -2.42 -10.83 -15.24
C ARG A 304 -3.12 -10.36 -13.97
N MET A 305 -2.42 -9.60 -13.11
CA MET A 305 -2.97 -9.12 -11.85
C MET A 305 -4.00 -8.00 -12.08
N LEU A 306 -3.66 -7.01 -12.88
CA LEU A 306 -4.51 -5.86 -13.17
C LEU A 306 -5.78 -6.24 -13.96
N SER A 307 -5.73 -7.27 -14.81
CA SER A 307 -6.89 -7.76 -15.57
C SER A 307 -7.94 -8.47 -14.72
N ARG A 308 -7.63 -8.79 -13.44
CA ARG A 308 -8.61 -9.37 -12.52
C ARG A 308 -9.73 -8.41 -12.15
N LEU A 309 -9.47 -7.11 -12.26
CA LEU A 309 -10.47 -6.06 -12.04
C LEU A 309 -10.43 -5.06 -13.19
N THR A 310 -11.49 -4.99 -13.99
CA THR A 310 -11.54 -4.15 -15.18
C THR A 310 -12.73 -3.19 -15.16
N VAL A 311 -12.57 -2.02 -15.79
CA VAL A 311 -13.59 -0.98 -15.88
C VAL A 311 -13.77 -0.47 -17.30
N GLU A 312 -15.01 -0.10 -17.65
CA GLU A 312 -15.36 0.57 -18.89
C GLU A 312 -16.13 1.87 -18.59
N GLY A 313 -16.01 2.85 -19.46
CA GLY A 313 -16.58 4.19 -19.24
C GLY A 313 -15.69 5.09 -18.39
N GLY A 314 -16.25 6.16 -17.83
CA GLY A 314 -15.49 7.20 -17.13
C GLY A 314 -14.53 7.97 -18.04
N SER A 315 -13.85 9.00 -17.49
CA SER A 315 -12.79 9.72 -18.20
C SER A 315 -11.49 8.91 -18.22
N GLU A 316 -10.53 9.31 -19.04
CA GLU A 316 -9.19 8.70 -19.05
C GLU A 316 -8.48 8.89 -17.70
N SER A 317 -8.53 10.09 -17.14
CA SER A 317 -8.01 10.42 -15.82
C SER A 317 -8.60 9.51 -14.71
N GLN A 318 -9.92 9.29 -14.73
CA GLN A 318 -10.57 8.38 -13.77
C GLN A 318 -10.11 6.92 -13.92
N ARG A 319 -9.90 6.45 -15.16
CA ARG A 319 -9.36 5.10 -15.38
C ARG A 319 -7.88 4.99 -14.97
N GLN A 320 -7.08 6.01 -15.24
CA GLN A 320 -5.68 6.05 -14.78
C GLN A 320 -5.61 6.03 -13.25
N ALA A 321 -6.37 6.88 -12.57
CA ALA A 321 -6.47 6.87 -11.11
C ALA A 321 -6.92 5.48 -10.59
N PHE A 322 -7.91 4.85 -11.24
CA PHE A 322 -8.42 3.55 -10.83
C PHE A 322 -7.37 2.44 -10.96
N TYR A 323 -6.73 2.31 -12.12
CA TYR A 323 -5.73 1.24 -12.32
C TYR A 323 -4.46 1.50 -11.53
N THR A 324 -4.10 2.76 -11.28
CA THR A 324 -2.99 3.08 -10.38
C THR A 324 -3.34 2.74 -8.94
N ALA A 325 -4.57 2.98 -8.50
CA ALA A 325 -5.03 2.57 -7.18
C ALA A 325 -5.02 1.03 -7.01
N VAL A 326 -5.42 0.26 -8.04
CA VAL A 326 -5.27 -1.21 -8.03
C VAL A 326 -3.79 -1.62 -8.00
N TYR A 327 -2.92 -0.94 -8.74
CA TYR A 327 -1.47 -1.16 -8.74
C TYR A 327 -0.87 -0.94 -7.36
N HIS A 328 -1.19 0.17 -6.67
CA HIS A 328 -0.70 0.45 -5.32
C HIS A 328 -1.07 -0.66 -4.33
N ASN A 329 -2.26 -1.24 -4.44
CA ASN A 329 -2.71 -2.36 -3.59
C ASN A 329 -1.98 -3.68 -3.85
N LEU A 330 -1.17 -3.77 -4.89
CA LEU A 330 -0.37 -4.93 -5.26
C LEU A 330 1.14 -4.72 -5.02
N LEU A 331 1.53 -3.58 -4.40
CA LEU A 331 2.92 -3.31 -4.00
C LEU A 331 3.26 -3.95 -2.65
N HIS A 332 2.35 -3.88 -1.68
CA HIS A 332 2.51 -4.37 -0.31
C HIS A 332 1.32 -5.24 0.11
N PRO A 333 1.51 -6.17 1.10
CA PRO A 333 2.77 -6.63 1.70
C PRO A 333 3.72 -7.24 0.69
N ASN A 334 5.02 -7.31 1.03
CA ASN A 334 6.02 -7.86 0.11
C ASN A 334 6.28 -9.35 0.35
N VAL A 335 6.57 -10.09 -0.71
CA VAL A 335 7.20 -11.41 -0.58
C VAL A 335 8.49 -11.25 0.21
N TYR A 336 8.67 -12.09 1.22
CA TYR A 336 9.80 -12.03 2.14
C TYR A 336 10.65 -13.31 2.14
N SER A 337 10.08 -14.44 1.71
CA SER A 337 10.82 -15.67 1.49
C SER A 337 11.57 -15.63 0.16
N ASP A 338 12.81 -16.16 0.14
CA ASP A 338 13.61 -16.36 -1.06
C ASP A 338 13.01 -17.42 -2.01
N VAL A 339 13.54 -17.57 -3.22
CA VAL A 339 13.05 -18.55 -4.22
C VAL A 339 13.10 -20.00 -3.74
N ASN A 340 13.98 -20.32 -2.79
CA ASN A 340 14.07 -21.64 -2.16
C ASN A 340 13.14 -21.80 -0.94
N GLY A 341 12.35 -20.77 -0.63
CA GLY A 341 11.42 -20.73 0.48
C GLY A 341 12.01 -20.31 1.83
N ASP A 342 13.30 -20.03 1.93
CA ASP A 342 13.94 -19.58 3.17
C ASP A 342 13.52 -18.14 3.49
N TYR A 343 13.35 -17.83 4.78
CA TYR A 343 13.10 -16.47 5.28
C TYR A 343 13.62 -16.31 6.71
N MET A 344 13.86 -15.09 7.14
CA MET A 344 14.27 -14.77 8.52
C MET A 344 13.01 -14.61 9.38
N GLY A 345 12.84 -15.46 10.38
CA GLY A 345 11.69 -15.44 11.28
C GLY A 345 11.75 -14.32 12.32
N PHE A 346 10.63 -14.10 13.00
CA PHE A 346 10.55 -13.15 14.13
C PHE A 346 11.37 -13.60 15.35
N ASP A 347 11.82 -14.85 15.39
CA ASP A 347 12.78 -15.39 16.39
C ASP A 347 14.24 -15.26 15.97
N ASP A 348 14.55 -14.49 14.92
CA ASP A 348 15.89 -14.30 14.33
C ASP A 348 16.55 -15.59 13.84
N LYS A 349 15.75 -16.59 13.48
CA LYS A 349 16.22 -17.83 12.87
C LYS A 349 15.73 -17.97 11.43
N VAL A 350 16.51 -18.70 10.65
CA VAL A 350 16.11 -19.04 9.28
C VAL A 350 15.05 -20.13 9.32
N HIS A 351 13.91 -19.87 8.73
CA HIS A 351 12.82 -20.80 8.51
C HIS A 351 12.61 -21.06 7.02
N ARG A 352 11.76 -22.02 6.72
CA ARG A 352 11.38 -22.34 5.34
C ARG A 352 9.88 -22.54 5.24
N VAL A 353 9.26 -21.81 4.30
CA VAL A 353 7.83 -22.01 4.01
C VAL A 353 7.57 -23.39 3.38
N ALA A 354 6.36 -23.89 3.56
CA ALA A 354 5.91 -25.09 2.87
C ALA A 354 5.93 -24.90 1.34
N ASN A 355 6.15 -25.99 0.59
CA ASN A 355 6.21 -25.95 -0.86
C ASN A 355 4.98 -25.26 -1.47
N GLY A 356 5.24 -24.33 -2.39
CA GLY A 356 4.23 -23.55 -3.09
C GLY A 356 3.65 -22.36 -2.33
N ARG A 357 4.08 -22.12 -1.08
CA ARG A 357 3.73 -20.94 -0.30
C ARG A 357 4.82 -19.87 -0.32
N LYS A 358 4.44 -18.67 0.08
CA LYS A 358 5.36 -17.55 0.31
C LYS A 358 5.16 -16.97 1.70
N GLN A 359 6.25 -16.54 2.32
CA GLN A 359 6.20 -15.65 3.49
C GLN A 359 6.07 -14.22 3.00
N TYR A 360 5.24 -13.43 3.68
CA TYR A 360 5.04 -12.01 3.43
C TYR A 360 5.48 -11.20 4.64
N ALA A 361 5.93 -9.96 4.40
CA ALA A 361 6.30 -8.98 5.41
C ALA A 361 5.85 -7.57 5.00
N ASN A 362 6.13 -6.56 5.83
CA ASN A 362 5.79 -5.17 5.58
C ASN A 362 4.28 -4.92 5.65
N PHE A 363 3.75 -5.10 6.85
CA PHE A 363 2.33 -4.95 7.14
C PHE A 363 2.04 -3.64 7.89
N SER A 364 1.26 -2.76 7.27
CA SER A 364 0.64 -1.58 7.87
C SER A 364 -0.81 -1.92 8.22
N LEU A 365 -1.02 -2.69 9.31
CA LEU A 365 -2.30 -3.37 9.53
C LEU A 365 -3.42 -2.43 9.96
N TRP A 366 -3.11 -1.39 10.74
CA TRP A 366 -4.08 -0.39 11.19
C TRP A 366 -4.75 0.33 10.01
N ASP A 367 -3.99 0.58 8.97
CA ASP A 367 -4.45 1.25 7.75
C ASP A 367 -5.18 0.26 6.84
N THR A 368 -4.54 -0.86 6.56
CA THR A 368 -4.91 -1.78 5.47
C THR A 368 -6.10 -2.68 5.77
N TYR A 369 -6.45 -2.92 7.05
CA TYR A 369 -7.62 -3.76 7.35
C TYR A 369 -8.93 -3.13 6.85
N ARG A 370 -9.01 -1.79 6.78
CA ARG A 370 -10.25 -1.06 6.45
C ARG A 370 -10.69 -1.24 5.00
N THR A 371 -9.74 -1.46 4.10
CA THR A 371 -10.00 -1.53 2.65
C THR A 371 -9.10 -2.54 1.93
N THR A 372 -7.78 -2.39 1.99
CA THR A 372 -6.78 -3.18 1.24
C THR A 372 -6.93 -4.68 1.44
N ALA A 373 -7.10 -5.15 2.68
CA ALA A 373 -7.28 -6.57 2.99
C ALA A 373 -8.40 -7.20 2.16
N THR A 374 -9.56 -6.52 2.10
CA THR A 374 -10.70 -7.00 1.31
C THR A 374 -10.38 -6.99 -0.18
N LEU A 375 -9.77 -5.93 -0.71
CA LEU A 375 -9.42 -5.85 -2.13
C LEU A 375 -8.45 -6.96 -2.52
N GLN A 376 -7.41 -7.20 -1.71
CA GLN A 376 -6.45 -8.27 -1.93
C GLN A 376 -7.09 -9.66 -1.87
N ALA A 377 -7.99 -9.91 -0.90
CA ALA A 377 -8.74 -11.17 -0.86
C ALA A 377 -9.58 -11.42 -2.12
N LEU A 378 -10.08 -10.35 -2.76
CA LEU A 378 -10.87 -10.44 -3.99
C LEU A 378 -10.01 -10.64 -5.24
N ILE A 379 -8.89 -9.90 -5.39
CA ILE A 379 -8.09 -9.92 -6.61
C ILE A 379 -6.84 -10.81 -6.52
N ALA A 380 -6.41 -11.21 -5.33
CA ALA A 380 -5.20 -12.01 -5.06
C ALA A 380 -5.44 -13.03 -3.92
N PRO A 381 -6.48 -13.89 -3.99
CA PRO A 381 -6.92 -14.72 -2.85
C PRO A 381 -5.90 -15.77 -2.40
N ASP A 382 -5.01 -16.22 -3.26
CA ASP A 382 -3.95 -17.16 -2.91
C ASP A 382 -2.84 -16.44 -2.14
N GLU A 383 -2.40 -15.29 -2.64
CA GLU A 383 -1.44 -14.42 -1.98
C GLU A 383 -1.98 -13.91 -0.62
N ALA A 384 -3.25 -13.52 -0.57
CA ALA A 384 -3.92 -13.10 0.66
C ALA A 384 -4.01 -14.23 1.70
N SER A 385 -4.17 -15.49 1.27
CA SER A 385 -4.12 -16.64 2.17
C SER A 385 -2.70 -16.87 2.72
N ASP A 386 -1.68 -16.64 1.93
CA ASP A 386 -0.29 -16.73 2.38
C ASP A 386 0.07 -15.56 3.32
N MET A 387 -0.51 -14.37 3.13
CA MET A 387 -0.39 -13.23 4.07
C MET A 387 -0.96 -13.58 5.45
N ALA A 388 -2.17 -14.17 5.50
CA ALA A 388 -2.77 -14.61 6.76
C ALA A 388 -1.92 -15.70 7.45
N GLN A 389 -1.39 -16.66 6.68
CA GLN A 389 -0.49 -17.69 7.22
C GLN A 389 0.83 -17.09 7.71
N SER A 390 1.36 -16.08 7.01
CA SER A 390 2.60 -15.38 7.39
C SER A 390 2.45 -14.70 8.75
N LEU A 391 1.35 -13.99 8.97
CA LEU A 391 1.06 -13.36 10.26
C LEU A 391 0.95 -14.40 11.39
N LEU A 392 0.37 -15.57 11.13
CA LEU A 392 0.33 -16.67 12.12
C LEU A 392 1.74 -17.18 12.45
N LEU A 393 2.59 -17.40 11.43
CA LEU A 393 3.97 -17.85 11.63
C LEU A 393 4.79 -16.80 12.39
N ASP A 394 4.61 -15.52 12.08
CA ASP A 394 5.24 -14.41 12.80
C ASP A 394 4.83 -14.41 14.28
N ALA A 395 3.55 -14.68 14.58
CA ALA A 395 3.05 -14.79 15.95
C ALA A 395 3.58 -16.02 16.69
N GLU A 396 3.72 -17.16 16.03
CA GLU A 396 4.31 -18.38 16.61
C GLU A 396 5.78 -18.18 16.95
N GLN A 397 6.54 -17.50 16.09
CA GLN A 397 7.97 -17.22 16.24
C GLN A 397 8.22 -16.05 17.20
N GLY A 398 7.46 -14.98 17.08
CA GLY A 398 7.62 -13.74 17.85
C GLY A 398 6.94 -13.74 19.22
N GLY A 399 6.03 -14.69 19.47
CA GLY A 399 5.25 -14.79 20.71
C GLY A 399 3.85 -14.20 20.64
N ALA A 400 3.62 -13.17 19.81
CA ALA A 400 2.33 -12.54 19.55
C ALA A 400 2.29 -12.02 18.09
N TYR A 401 1.10 -11.68 17.57
CA TYR A 401 0.98 -11.10 16.25
C TYR A 401 1.71 -9.76 16.17
N PRO A 402 2.34 -9.42 15.03
CA PRO A 402 2.74 -8.04 14.77
C PRO A 402 1.51 -7.15 14.56
N ASN A 403 1.60 -5.88 14.92
CA ASN A 403 0.57 -4.88 14.64
C ASN A 403 0.98 -3.96 13.49
N TRP A 404 2.23 -3.54 13.47
CA TRP A 404 2.83 -2.76 12.40
C TRP A 404 4.28 -3.20 12.20
N SER A 405 4.52 -3.99 11.16
CA SER A 405 5.81 -4.64 10.98
C SER A 405 6.50 -4.28 9.68
N MET A 406 7.82 -4.21 9.73
CA MET A 406 8.69 -4.10 8.57
C MET A 406 9.75 -5.20 8.63
N ASN A 407 9.81 -6.04 7.58
CA ASN A 407 10.59 -7.26 7.58
C ASN A 407 10.22 -8.17 8.79
N ASN A 408 11.19 -8.65 9.57
CA ASN A 408 10.94 -9.43 10.77
C ASN A 408 10.98 -8.58 12.07
N VAL A 409 10.59 -7.31 12.00
CA VAL A 409 10.62 -6.38 13.13
C VAL A 409 9.23 -5.77 13.37
N GLU A 410 8.75 -5.84 14.61
CA GLU A 410 7.57 -5.11 15.08
C GLU A 410 7.98 -3.73 15.58
N TYR A 411 7.27 -2.68 15.17
CA TYR A 411 7.61 -1.29 15.53
C TYR A 411 6.69 -0.69 16.60
N GLY A 412 5.54 -1.28 16.87
CA GLY A 412 4.58 -0.79 17.86
C GLY A 412 4.11 0.62 17.58
N VAL A 413 3.84 0.93 16.33
CA VAL A 413 3.18 2.15 15.93
C VAL A 413 1.69 1.90 15.75
N MET A 414 0.89 2.95 15.87
CA MET A 414 -0.57 2.93 15.88
C MET A 414 -1.19 2.18 17.06
N ASN A 415 -2.46 2.44 17.31
CA ASN A 415 -3.25 1.83 18.38
C ASN A 415 -4.13 0.69 17.84
N GLY A 416 -4.69 -0.14 18.72
CA GLY A 416 -5.44 -1.32 18.35
C GLY A 416 -4.53 -2.54 18.15
N TYR A 417 -5.13 -3.65 17.70
CA TYR A 417 -4.42 -4.86 17.33
C TYR A 417 -4.93 -5.37 15.99
N SER A 418 -4.72 -4.53 14.99
CA SER A 418 -5.40 -4.55 13.68
C SER A 418 -5.10 -5.78 12.82
N THR A 419 -4.21 -6.66 13.25
CA THR A 419 -4.02 -7.99 12.68
C THR A 419 -5.33 -8.79 12.68
N PHE A 420 -6.19 -8.61 13.69
CA PHE A 420 -7.42 -9.40 13.81
C PHE A 420 -8.45 -9.02 12.75
N PRO A 421 -8.83 -7.75 12.58
CA PRO A 421 -9.74 -7.37 11.51
C PRO A 421 -9.12 -7.57 10.12
N PHE A 422 -7.80 -7.46 9.96
CA PHE A 422 -7.12 -7.78 8.71
C PHE A 422 -7.34 -9.24 8.31
N ILE A 423 -6.99 -10.21 9.18
CA ILE A 423 -7.18 -11.65 8.92
C ILE A 423 -8.66 -11.99 8.76
N ALA A 424 -9.54 -11.40 9.59
CA ALA A 424 -10.98 -11.65 9.52
C ALA A 424 -11.56 -11.19 8.17
N ASN A 425 -11.12 -10.05 7.63
CA ASN A 425 -11.49 -9.58 6.30
C ASN A 425 -10.98 -10.50 5.19
N LEU A 426 -9.71 -10.91 5.25
CA LEU A 426 -9.15 -11.87 4.30
C LEU A 426 -10.02 -13.14 4.25
N TYR A 427 -10.36 -13.70 5.41
CA TYR A 427 -11.18 -14.89 5.50
C TYR A 427 -12.61 -14.69 4.99
N ALA A 428 -13.25 -13.58 5.38
CA ALA A 428 -14.62 -13.26 5.00
C ALA A 428 -14.81 -13.16 3.48
N PHE A 429 -13.80 -12.64 2.77
CA PHE A 429 -13.83 -12.41 1.33
C PHE A 429 -13.14 -13.49 0.49
N GLY A 430 -12.69 -14.60 1.10
CA GLY A 430 -12.37 -15.84 0.39
C GLY A 430 -10.93 -16.32 0.43
N ALA A 431 -10.02 -15.61 1.09
CA ALA A 431 -8.66 -16.08 1.37
C ALA A 431 -8.71 -17.08 2.55
N ARG A 432 -8.82 -18.39 2.27
CA ARG A 432 -9.11 -19.41 3.28
C ARG A 432 -8.06 -20.51 3.38
N ASN A 433 -6.99 -20.44 2.58
CA ASN A 433 -5.95 -21.46 2.59
C ASN A 433 -4.87 -21.13 3.63
N PHE A 434 -5.23 -21.07 4.92
CA PHE A 434 -4.33 -20.90 6.07
C PHE A 434 -4.89 -21.68 7.28
N ASP A 435 -4.10 -21.86 8.33
CA ASP A 435 -4.53 -22.62 9.52
C ASP A 435 -5.47 -21.77 10.39
N LEU A 436 -6.77 -21.88 10.11
CA LEU A 436 -7.82 -21.18 10.84
C LEU A 436 -7.89 -21.57 12.33
N GLN A 437 -7.64 -22.84 12.68
CA GLN A 437 -7.72 -23.29 14.07
C GLN A 437 -6.56 -22.74 14.89
N ALA A 438 -5.33 -22.83 14.38
CA ALA A 438 -4.17 -22.23 15.03
C ALA A 438 -4.32 -20.71 15.13
N THR A 439 -4.83 -20.05 14.08
CA THR A 439 -5.12 -18.61 14.08
C THR A 439 -6.10 -18.23 15.20
N LYS A 440 -7.22 -18.94 15.32
CA LYS A 440 -8.21 -18.74 16.39
C LYS A 440 -7.57 -18.89 17.78
N GLU A 441 -6.82 -19.95 18.02
CA GLU A 441 -6.20 -20.18 19.33
C GLU A 441 -5.14 -19.11 19.65
N MET A 442 -4.37 -18.67 18.67
CA MET A 442 -3.41 -17.59 18.84
C MET A 442 -4.12 -16.26 19.18
N MET A 443 -5.18 -15.91 18.47
CA MET A 443 -5.99 -14.72 18.75
C MET A 443 -6.56 -14.74 20.17
N LYS A 444 -7.15 -15.86 20.59
CA LYS A 444 -7.66 -16.06 21.95
C LYS A 444 -6.57 -15.90 23.01
N ARG A 445 -5.38 -16.47 22.78
CA ARG A 445 -4.26 -16.41 23.71
C ARG A 445 -3.78 -14.97 23.94
N VAL A 446 -3.63 -14.18 22.89
CA VAL A 446 -3.06 -12.84 22.99
C VAL A 446 -4.10 -11.77 23.37
N SER A 447 -5.39 -12.06 23.27
CA SER A 447 -6.47 -11.10 23.51
C SER A 447 -6.88 -10.94 24.98
N VAL A 448 -6.28 -11.69 25.89
CA VAL A 448 -6.62 -11.67 27.33
C VAL A 448 -5.44 -11.31 28.22
N LYS A 449 -4.25 -11.24 27.65
CA LYS A 449 -3.02 -10.91 28.38
C LYS A 449 -2.01 -10.27 27.43
N HIS A 450 -1.34 -9.24 27.91
CA HIS A 450 -0.24 -8.62 27.18
C HIS A 450 0.90 -9.60 26.96
N ILE A 451 1.15 -9.94 25.69
CA ILE A 451 2.25 -10.79 25.24
C ILE A 451 3.00 -10.00 24.17
N LYS A 452 4.28 -9.78 24.39
CA LYS A 452 5.11 -9.00 23.45
C LYS A 452 5.42 -9.79 22.19
N CYS A 453 5.31 -9.13 21.03
CA CYS A 453 5.81 -9.63 19.77
C CYS A 453 7.30 -9.31 19.67
N LYS A 454 8.16 -10.33 19.58
CA LYS A 454 9.62 -10.16 19.51
C LYS A 454 10.17 -9.23 20.62
N GLY A 455 9.60 -9.31 21.83
CA GLY A 455 9.99 -8.49 22.97
C GLY A 455 9.52 -7.04 22.92
N PHE A 456 8.73 -6.65 21.91
CA PHE A 456 8.15 -5.32 21.75
C PHE A 456 6.63 -5.34 21.94
N HIS A 457 5.90 -4.46 21.29
CA HIS A 457 4.47 -4.35 21.49
C HIS A 457 3.74 -5.65 21.18
N GLY A 458 2.72 -5.93 21.95
CA GLY A 458 1.65 -6.87 21.69
C GLY A 458 0.35 -6.11 21.84
N TRP A 459 -0.69 -6.73 22.37
CA TRP A 459 -1.92 -6.03 22.72
C TRP A 459 -1.68 -5.20 23.99
N GLU A 460 -1.31 -3.94 23.81
CA GLU A 460 -1.00 -3.03 24.93
C GLU A 460 -2.22 -2.73 25.78
N HIS A 461 -2.03 -2.58 27.10
CA HIS A 461 -3.10 -2.25 28.03
C HIS A 461 -4.33 -3.18 27.99
N VAL A 462 -4.18 -4.41 27.48
CA VAL A 462 -5.27 -5.39 27.42
C VAL A 462 -5.78 -5.73 28.84
N GLU A 463 -4.91 -5.75 29.85
CA GLU A 463 -5.29 -5.97 31.24
C GLU A 463 -6.17 -4.84 31.76
N ASP A 464 -5.86 -3.59 31.46
CA ASP A 464 -6.72 -2.44 31.79
C ASP A 464 -8.05 -2.53 31.04
N TYR A 465 -8.01 -2.85 29.74
CA TYR A 465 -9.22 -3.06 28.96
C TYR A 465 -10.11 -4.17 29.50
N MET A 466 -9.51 -5.27 29.97
CA MET A 466 -10.24 -6.37 30.63
C MET A 466 -10.83 -5.97 31.97
N ALA A 467 -10.10 -5.16 32.77
CA ALA A 467 -10.50 -4.79 34.12
C ALA A 467 -11.57 -3.69 34.15
N TYR A 468 -11.47 -2.68 33.27
CA TYR A 468 -12.37 -1.53 33.25
C TYR A 468 -13.44 -1.63 32.15
N GLY A 469 -13.25 -2.48 31.14
CA GLY A 469 -14.04 -2.50 29.91
C GLY A 469 -13.72 -1.37 28.95
N TYR A 470 -12.63 -0.65 29.18
CA TYR A 470 -12.04 0.39 28.32
C TYR A 470 -10.59 0.63 28.74
N VAL A 471 -9.82 1.33 27.91
CA VAL A 471 -8.45 1.75 28.25
C VAL A 471 -8.50 3.14 28.87
N PRO A 472 -8.12 3.31 30.15
CA PRO A 472 -8.16 4.61 30.82
C PRO A 472 -7.17 5.62 30.25
N VAL A 473 -7.63 6.85 29.98
CA VAL A 473 -6.82 7.91 29.36
C VAL A 473 -5.70 8.43 30.26
N ASP A 474 -5.85 8.32 31.59
CA ASP A 474 -4.83 8.65 32.57
C ASP A 474 -3.73 7.59 32.71
N ARG A 475 -3.93 6.42 32.13
CA ARG A 475 -2.92 5.35 32.01
C ARG A 475 -2.31 5.27 30.62
N HIS A 476 -3.07 5.60 29.58
CA HIS A 476 -2.62 5.60 28.21
C HIS A 476 -3.19 6.80 27.44
N GLY A 477 -2.32 7.66 26.89
CA GLY A 477 -2.69 8.93 26.26
C GLY A 477 -3.74 8.86 25.15
N HIS A 478 -3.88 7.70 24.48
CA HIS A 478 -4.83 7.44 23.38
C HIS A 478 -5.96 6.48 23.78
N GLY A 479 -6.31 6.40 25.08
CA GLY A 479 -7.20 5.38 25.65
C GLY A 479 -8.56 5.24 24.96
N ALA A 480 -9.16 6.36 24.48
CA ALA A 480 -10.45 6.30 23.80
C ALA A 480 -10.34 5.63 22.40
N SER A 481 -9.43 6.09 21.55
CA SER A 481 -9.25 5.46 20.23
C SER A 481 -8.79 4.01 20.36
N MET A 482 -7.94 3.69 21.34
CA MET A 482 -7.51 2.32 21.62
C MET A 482 -8.70 1.44 22.03
N THR A 483 -9.62 1.93 22.86
CA THR A 483 -10.86 1.19 23.23
C THR A 483 -11.73 0.92 22.01
N LEU A 484 -11.85 1.87 21.08
CA LEU A 484 -12.65 1.73 19.86
C LEU A 484 -12.04 0.68 18.92
N GLU A 485 -10.72 0.72 18.71
CA GLU A 485 -10.02 -0.29 17.91
C GLU A 485 -10.14 -1.68 18.57
N TYR A 486 -9.98 -1.78 19.90
CA TYR A 486 -10.14 -3.06 20.62
C TYR A 486 -11.56 -3.64 20.51
N ALA A 487 -12.59 -2.79 20.44
CA ALA A 487 -13.95 -3.24 20.18
C ALA A 487 -14.08 -3.86 18.76
N ILE A 488 -13.42 -3.28 17.76
CA ILE A 488 -13.36 -3.83 16.40
C ILE A 488 -12.56 -5.14 16.38
N ASP A 489 -11.45 -5.19 17.12
CA ASP A 489 -10.61 -6.38 17.27
C ASP A 489 -11.42 -7.55 17.85
N ASP A 490 -12.14 -7.31 18.93
CA ASP A 490 -13.01 -8.32 19.57
C ASP A 490 -14.11 -8.82 18.64
N PHE A 491 -14.77 -7.90 17.94
CA PHE A 491 -15.76 -8.28 16.94
C PHE A 491 -15.15 -9.18 15.85
N SER A 492 -13.94 -8.87 15.44
CA SER A 492 -13.20 -9.64 14.41
C SER A 492 -12.78 -11.03 14.91
N ILE A 493 -12.31 -11.13 16.19
CA ILE A 493 -12.03 -12.43 16.83
C ILE A 493 -13.31 -13.27 16.91
N ALA A 494 -14.45 -12.65 17.26
CA ALA A 494 -15.74 -13.35 17.29
C ALA A 494 -16.05 -13.99 15.92
N GLN A 495 -15.85 -13.27 14.81
CA GLN A 495 -16.12 -13.81 13.47
C GLN A 495 -15.19 -14.99 13.13
N ILE A 496 -13.92 -14.93 13.50
CA ILE A 496 -12.97 -16.06 13.35
C ILE A 496 -13.37 -17.23 14.21
N CYS A 497 -13.77 -17.02 15.47
CA CYS A 497 -14.28 -18.07 16.36
C CYS A 497 -15.52 -18.75 15.78
N LYS A 498 -16.48 -17.98 15.29
CA LYS A 498 -17.68 -18.50 14.61
C LYS A 498 -17.32 -19.35 13.39
N ALA A 499 -16.39 -18.86 12.56
CA ALA A 499 -15.93 -19.58 11.37
C ALA A 499 -15.23 -20.90 11.73
N ALA A 500 -14.56 -20.96 12.87
CA ALA A 500 -13.88 -22.15 13.42
C ALA A 500 -14.78 -23.06 14.26
N GLY A 501 -16.07 -22.72 14.41
CA GLY A 501 -17.06 -23.53 15.16
C GLY A 501 -16.99 -23.37 16.69
N ASP A 502 -16.35 -22.32 17.22
CA ASP A 502 -16.23 -22.02 18.65
C ASP A 502 -17.31 -21.01 19.08
N GLU A 503 -18.54 -21.50 19.31
CA GLU A 503 -19.69 -20.68 19.63
C GLU A 503 -19.55 -19.97 21.00
N ALA A 504 -18.92 -20.64 21.98
CA ALA A 504 -18.71 -20.04 23.29
C ALA A 504 -17.77 -18.81 23.22
N ALA A 505 -16.68 -18.94 22.48
CA ALA A 505 -15.76 -17.82 22.24
C ALA A 505 -16.43 -16.73 21.37
N TYR A 506 -17.20 -17.11 20.37
CA TYR A 506 -17.99 -16.16 19.59
C TYR A 506 -18.83 -15.25 20.49
N ASN A 507 -19.65 -15.84 21.36
CA ASN A 507 -20.52 -15.07 22.25
C ASN A 507 -19.73 -14.19 23.24
N TYR A 508 -18.62 -14.70 23.77
CA TYR A 508 -17.74 -13.94 24.66
C TYR A 508 -17.19 -12.68 24.00
N TYR A 509 -16.63 -12.82 22.80
CA TYR A 509 -16.03 -11.69 22.08
C TYR A 509 -17.08 -10.74 21.49
N MET A 510 -18.25 -11.23 21.07
CA MET A 510 -19.38 -10.39 20.70
C MET A 510 -19.82 -9.45 21.83
N ASN A 511 -19.92 -10.00 23.06
CA ASN A 511 -20.24 -9.16 24.22
C ASN A 511 -19.13 -8.15 24.52
N ARG A 512 -17.85 -8.55 24.44
CA ARG A 512 -16.71 -7.67 24.71
C ARG A 512 -16.55 -6.58 23.63
N SER A 513 -16.96 -6.83 22.41
CA SER A 513 -16.94 -5.85 21.31
C SER A 513 -17.86 -4.63 21.54
N GLN A 514 -18.77 -4.72 22.55
CA GLN A 514 -19.62 -3.59 22.95
C GLN A 514 -18.95 -2.64 23.97
N SER A 515 -17.69 -2.83 24.28
CA SER A 515 -16.92 -2.02 25.25
C SER A 515 -16.87 -0.53 24.91
N PHE A 516 -17.03 -0.14 23.64
CA PHE A 516 -17.13 1.26 23.22
C PHE A 516 -18.26 2.03 23.93
N GLU A 517 -19.32 1.35 24.40
CA GLU A 517 -20.43 1.96 25.15
C GLU A 517 -19.96 2.61 26.45
N LYS A 518 -18.85 2.11 27.03
CA LYS A 518 -18.26 2.67 28.26
C LYS A 518 -17.69 4.07 28.06
N LEU A 519 -17.42 4.46 26.83
CA LEU A 519 -16.93 5.79 26.48
C LEU A 519 -18.06 6.80 26.21
N PHE A 520 -19.31 6.34 26.12
CA PHE A 520 -20.42 7.22 25.83
C PHE A 520 -20.69 8.18 26.97
N ASP A 521 -20.73 9.48 26.67
CA ASP A 521 -21.04 10.56 27.57
C ASP A 521 -22.41 11.16 27.20
N GLU A 522 -23.38 11.06 28.11
CA GLU A 522 -24.75 11.53 27.88
C GLU A 522 -24.85 13.06 27.72
N GLU A 523 -23.94 13.83 28.34
CA GLU A 523 -23.93 15.29 28.27
C GLU A 523 -23.51 15.78 26.88
N THR A 524 -22.39 15.26 26.37
CA THR A 524 -21.82 15.67 25.07
C THR A 524 -22.40 14.85 23.91
N ARG A 525 -22.97 13.68 24.19
CA ARG A 525 -23.42 12.69 23.21
C ARG A 525 -22.28 12.19 22.31
N LEU A 526 -21.05 12.15 22.85
CA LEU A 526 -19.83 11.68 22.17
C LEU A 526 -19.23 10.47 22.88
N LEU A 527 -18.35 9.76 22.17
CA LEU A 527 -17.44 8.79 22.77
C LEU A 527 -16.24 9.57 23.32
N ARG A 528 -16.18 9.70 24.64
CA ARG A 528 -15.26 10.60 25.35
C ARG A 528 -14.20 9.81 26.12
N PRO A 529 -12.95 10.28 26.16
CA PRO A 529 -11.89 9.66 26.96
C PRO A 529 -12.27 9.59 28.44
N ARG A 530 -12.00 8.44 29.09
CA ARG A 530 -12.40 8.15 30.46
C ARG A 530 -11.18 7.74 31.29
N ASN A 531 -11.13 8.22 32.56
CA ASN A 531 -10.08 7.91 33.52
C ASN A 531 -10.35 6.58 34.25
N ALA A 532 -9.33 6.00 34.92
CA ALA A 532 -9.46 4.77 35.68
C ALA A 532 -10.46 4.82 36.84
N ASP A 533 -10.71 6.00 37.40
CA ASP A 533 -11.74 6.20 38.43
C ASP A 533 -13.18 6.28 37.89
N GLY A 534 -13.34 6.16 36.59
CA GLY A 534 -14.63 6.24 35.90
C GLY A 534 -15.07 7.65 35.51
N SER A 535 -14.36 8.71 35.88
CA SER A 535 -14.65 10.07 35.42
C SER A 535 -14.25 10.28 33.97
N PHE A 536 -14.94 11.20 33.27
CA PHE A 536 -14.53 11.61 31.94
C PHE A 536 -13.39 12.65 32.00
N LEU A 537 -12.51 12.61 31.00
CA LEU A 537 -11.40 13.56 30.86
C LEU A 537 -11.92 15.01 30.91
N THR A 538 -11.31 15.85 31.74
CA THR A 538 -11.62 17.26 31.89
C THR A 538 -10.31 18.08 31.95
N PRO A 539 -10.16 19.22 31.23
CA PRO A 539 -11.13 19.77 30.27
C PRO A 539 -11.26 18.92 29.01
N PHE A 540 -12.40 19.02 28.31
CA PHE A 540 -12.68 18.31 27.08
C PHE A 540 -13.23 19.26 26.00
N ALA A 541 -12.68 19.18 24.80
CA ALA A 541 -13.23 19.80 23.61
C ALA A 541 -13.36 18.70 22.52
N PRO A 542 -14.46 18.67 21.75
CA PRO A 542 -14.72 17.60 20.78
C PRO A 542 -13.65 17.41 19.69
N ASN A 543 -12.87 18.45 19.42
CA ASN A 543 -11.79 18.45 18.43
C ASN A 543 -10.38 18.33 19.03
N MET A 544 -10.24 18.04 20.33
CA MET A 544 -8.93 17.82 20.92
C MET A 544 -8.41 16.41 20.64
N GLU A 545 -7.11 16.29 20.40
CA GLU A 545 -6.45 15.01 20.11
C GLU A 545 -6.22 14.15 21.36
N LYS A 546 -6.19 14.76 22.57
CA LYS A 546 -5.94 14.00 23.81
C LYS A 546 -6.99 12.91 24.01
N GLY A 547 -6.53 11.68 24.12
CA GLY A 547 -7.35 10.47 24.21
C GLY A 547 -7.52 9.73 22.89
N PHE A 548 -7.05 10.33 21.78
CA PHE A 548 -7.15 9.77 20.45
C PHE A 548 -5.78 9.76 19.75
N ASN A 549 -5.55 8.76 18.92
CA ASN A 549 -4.37 8.68 18.07
C ASN A 549 -4.73 9.23 16.69
N GLU A 550 -4.00 10.25 16.23
CA GLU A 550 -4.23 10.86 14.92
C GLU A 550 -5.71 11.17 14.66
N GLY A 551 -6.29 11.99 15.54
CA GLY A 551 -7.70 12.37 15.41
C GLY A 551 -8.31 12.89 16.71
N ASN A 552 -9.62 13.01 16.73
CA ASN A 552 -10.38 13.57 17.82
C ASN A 552 -11.75 12.88 18.00
N ALA A 553 -12.51 13.26 19.02
CA ALA A 553 -13.79 12.64 19.32
C ALA A 553 -14.83 12.75 18.20
N MET A 554 -14.79 13.82 17.37
CA MET A 554 -15.70 13.98 16.24
C MET A 554 -15.38 13.05 15.10
N GLN A 555 -14.08 12.78 14.87
CA GLN A 555 -13.59 11.88 13.81
C GLN A 555 -13.76 10.42 14.21
N TYR A 556 -13.39 10.05 15.43
CA TYR A 556 -13.50 8.68 15.94
C TYR A 556 -14.91 8.25 16.34
N PHE A 557 -15.89 9.17 16.47
CA PHE A 557 -17.28 8.81 16.78
C PHE A 557 -17.85 7.75 15.84
N TRP A 558 -17.40 7.71 14.59
CA TRP A 558 -17.88 6.80 13.53
C TRP A 558 -17.15 5.46 13.50
N SER A 559 -16.12 5.27 14.37
CA SER A 559 -15.27 4.06 14.39
C SER A 559 -15.89 2.93 15.21
N VAL A 560 -17.19 2.64 14.97
CA VAL A 560 -17.93 1.49 15.49
C VAL A 560 -18.70 0.84 14.33
N PRO A 561 -18.01 0.30 13.33
CA PRO A 561 -18.64 -0.19 12.11
C PRO A 561 -19.53 -1.42 12.34
N HIS A 562 -19.31 -2.16 13.41
CA HIS A 562 -20.08 -3.37 13.74
C HIS A 562 -21.43 -3.05 14.43
N ASN A 563 -21.59 -1.89 15.08
CA ASN A 563 -22.82 -1.53 15.79
C ASN A 563 -23.21 -0.05 15.60
N VAL A 564 -23.66 0.30 14.38
CA VAL A 564 -24.10 1.66 14.04
C VAL A 564 -25.45 2.01 14.70
N ASP A 565 -26.26 1.01 15.02
CA ASP A 565 -27.55 1.24 15.70
C ASP A 565 -27.33 1.79 17.11
N ALA A 566 -26.36 1.27 17.88
CA ALA A 566 -26.00 1.85 19.19
C ALA A 566 -25.56 3.31 19.07
N LEU A 567 -24.73 3.65 18.07
CA LEU A 567 -24.36 5.06 17.83
C LEU A 567 -25.57 5.94 17.48
N THR A 568 -26.54 5.38 16.77
CA THR A 568 -27.79 6.06 16.43
C THR A 568 -28.61 6.33 17.67
N ASP A 569 -28.70 5.38 18.59
CA ASP A 569 -29.40 5.52 19.87
C ASP A 569 -28.70 6.54 20.77
N PHE A 570 -27.36 6.52 20.83
CA PHE A 570 -26.55 7.52 21.55
C PHE A 570 -26.80 8.95 21.06
N CYS A 571 -27.03 9.14 19.78
CA CYS A 571 -27.40 10.43 19.22
C CYS A 571 -28.82 10.86 19.59
N GLY A 572 -29.70 9.95 20.03
CA GLY A 572 -31.12 10.19 20.24
C GLY A 572 -31.98 9.90 19.01
N GLY A 573 -31.53 8.93 18.19
CA GLY A 573 -32.23 8.39 17.04
C GLY A 573 -31.76 8.91 15.67
N LYS A 574 -32.29 8.31 14.61
CA LYS A 574 -31.85 8.52 13.21
C LYS A 574 -31.83 9.99 12.77
N GLY A 575 -32.78 10.81 13.21
CA GLY A 575 -32.85 12.24 12.83
C GLY A 575 -31.73 13.07 13.45
N ALA A 576 -31.38 12.80 14.71
CA ALA A 576 -30.27 13.48 15.39
C ALA A 576 -28.90 13.01 14.83
N MET A 577 -28.77 11.72 14.57
CA MET A 577 -27.58 11.12 13.92
C MET A 577 -27.37 11.71 12.52
N GLU A 578 -28.43 11.83 11.70
CA GLU A 578 -28.37 12.45 10.37
C GLU A 578 -27.85 13.90 10.47
N LYS A 579 -28.40 14.69 11.38
CA LYS A 579 -27.97 16.10 11.58
C LYS A 579 -26.49 16.20 12.00
N ARG A 580 -26.03 15.31 12.90
CA ARG A 580 -24.61 15.24 13.29
C ARG A 580 -23.73 14.88 12.10
N LEU A 581 -24.08 13.87 11.32
CA LEU A 581 -23.34 13.46 10.16
C LEU A 581 -23.32 14.53 9.06
N ASP A 582 -24.44 15.25 8.85
CA ASP A 582 -24.50 16.40 7.93
C ASP A 582 -23.53 17.50 8.33
N THR A 583 -23.41 17.79 9.65
CA THR A 583 -22.43 18.74 10.16
C THR A 583 -21.00 18.25 9.96
N PHE A 584 -20.73 17.00 10.31
CA PHE A 584 -19.41 16.38 10.17
C PHE A 584 -18.94 16.36 8.72
N THR A 585 -19.80 15.99 7.78
CA THR A 585 -19.49 15.90 6.34
C THR A 585 -19.64 17.22 5.59
N SER A 586 -19.97 18.33 6.27
CA SER A 586 -20.12 19.64 5.62
C SER A 586 -18.80 20.17 5.03
N GLN A 587 -17.67 19.69 5.54
CA GLN A 587 -16.33 19.94 5.00
C GLN A 587 -15.58 18.62 4.85
N VAL A 588 -14.82 18.50 3.75
CA VAL A 588 -13.90 17.39 3.49
C VAL A 588 -12.49 17.91 3.59
N LYS A 589 -11.72 17.37 4.52
CA LYS A 589 -10.30 17.74 4.74
C LYS A 589 -9.39 16.71 4.11
N CYS A 590 -8.35 17.18 3.46
CA CYS A 590 -7.26 16.39 2.87
C CYS A 590 -5.94 16.75 3.55
N GLY A 591 -4.92 15.90 3.39
CA GLY A 591 -3.65 16.04 4.11
C GLY A 591 -3.82 15.90 5.62
N TRP A 592 -2.87 16.39 6.40
CA TRP A 592 -2.86 16.24 7.88
C TRP A 592 -3.85 17.19 8.55
N ALA A 593 -4.86 16.67 9.27
CA ALA A 593 -5.93 17.45 9.88
C ALA A 593 -6.57 16.78 11.13
N PRO A 594 -5.78 16.40 12.16
CA PRO A 594 -6.29 15.68 13.33
C PRO A 594 -7.12 16.54 14.29
N ASP A 595 -6.97 17.88 14.24
CA ASP A 595 -7.57 18.86 15.16
C ASP A 595 -8.89 19.48 14.65
N VAL A 596 -9.36 19.09 13.46
CA VAL A 596 -10.59 19.64 12.87
C VAL A 596 -11.81 18.75 13.18
N PRO A 597 -12.99 19.33 13.48
CA PRO A 597 -14.20 18.55 13.84
C PRO A 597 -15.00 18.10 12.60
N TYR A 598 -14.35 17.86 11.47
CA TYR A 598 -15.00 17.53 10.20
C TYR A 598 -14.45 16.24 9.61
N TYR A 599 -15.10 15.78 8.53
CA TYR A 599 -14.67 14.60 7.78
C TYR A 599 -13.25 14.78 7.25
N TRP A 600 -12.34 14.01 7.80
CA TRP A 600 -10.93 13.98 7.37
C TRP A 600 -10.68 12.79 6.47
N LEU A 601 -10.74 13.04 5.15
CA LEU A 601 -10.49 12.02 4.12
C LEU A 601 -9.03 11.54 4.12
N GLY A 602 -8.11 12.36 4.61
CA GLY A 602 -6.68 12.05 4.63
C GLY A 602 -6.26 11.01 5.69
N ASN A 603 -7.21 10.48 6.51
CA ASN A 603 -6.87 9.47 7.52
C ASN A 603 -7.94 8.37 7.65
N GLU A 604 -7.51 7.16 7.93
CA GLU A 604 -8.25 5.91 7.87
C GLU A 604 -9.48 5.83 8.78
N PRO A 605 -9.48 6.32 10.04
CA PRO A 605 -10.65 6.25 10.92
C PRO A 605 -11.90 6.87 10.31
N CYS A 606 -11.73 7.82 9.39
CA CYS A 606 -12.84 8.51 8.74
C CYS A 606 -13.37 7.84 7.48
N PHE A 607 -12.67 6.88 6.87
CA PHE A 607 -13.02 6.29 5.57
C PHE A 607 -14.47 5.80 5.49
N GLY A 608 -14.93 5.12 6.54
CA GLY A 608 -16.28 4.57 6.62
C GLY A 608 -17.40 5.59 6.85
N SER A 609 -17.08 6.79 7.36
CA SER A 609 -18.08 7.72 7.90
C SER A 609 -19.16 8.12 6.89
N VAL A 610 -18.81 8.32 5.62
CA VAL A 610 -19.75 8.73 4.56
C VAL A 610 -20.77 7.66 4.19
N TYR A 611 -20.54 6.42 4.57
CA TYR A 611 -21.44 5.29 4.32
C TYR A 611 -22.50 5.11 5.41
N VAL A 612 -22.35 5.78 6.56
CA VAL A 612 -23.30 5.71 7.70
C VAL A 612 -24.71 6.16 7.31
N TYR A 613 -24.87 7.06 6.33
CA TYR A 613 -26.18 7.46 5.84
C TYR A 613 -27.03 6.28 5.34
N ASN A 614 -26.42 5.17 4.90
CA ASN A 614 -27.16 3.98 4.48
C ASN A 614 -27.91 3.30 5.63
N PHE A 615 -27.36 3.35 6.85
CA PHE A 615 -28.01 2.84 8.08
C PHE A 615 -29.18 3.72 8.51
N LEU A 616 -29.17 4.99 8.11
CA LEU A 616 -30.18 5.97 8.46
C LEU A 616 -31.35 6.05 7.45
N GLY A 617 -31.36 5.21 6.42
CA GLY A 617 -32.32 5.28 5.30
C GLY A 617 -32.14 6.53 4.43
N LYS A 618 -30.90 7.04 4.35
CA LYS A 618 -30.52 8.23 3.57
C LYS A 618 -29.46 7.91 2.53
N ALA A 619 -29.57 6.75 1.89
CA ALA A 619 -28.58 6.24 0.94
C ALA A 619 -28.16 7.26 -0.14
N TRP A 620 -29.09 8.12 -0.59
CA TRP A 620 -28.78 9.19 -1.54
C TRP A 620 -27.75 10.20 -1.03
N LYS A 621 -27.63 10.40 0.30
CA LYS A 621 -26.58 11.25 0.90
C LYS A 621 -25.22 10.56 0.83
N SER A 622 -25.12 9.25 1.15
CA SER A 622 -23.90 8.48 0.92
C SER A 622 -23.44 8.55 -0.53
N GLN A 623 -24.36 8.33 -1.48
CA GLN A 623 -24.04 8.38 -2.92
C GLN A 623 -23.45 9.72 -3.34
N ARG A 624 -24.00 10.83 -2.82
CA ARG A 624 -23.49 12.18 -3.05
C ARG A 624 -22.09 12.38 -2.43
N MET A 625 -21.94 11.95 -1.17
CA MET A 625 -20.67 12.13 -0.45
C MET A 625 -19.55 11.27 -1.04
N VAL A 626 -19.83 10.02 -1.41
CA VAL A 626 -18.85 9.16 -2.09
C VAL A 626 -18.40 9.77 -3.41
N ARG A 627 -19.30 10.41 -4.17
CA ARG A 627 -18.92 11.13 -5.39
C ARG A 627 -18.01 12.35 -5.09
N ASN A 628 -18.26 13.06 -3.98
CA ASN A 628 -17.41 14.13 -3.52
C ASN A 628 -16.01 13.60 -3.13
N VAL A 629 -15.94 12.46 -2.45
CA VAL A 629 -14.68 11.77 -2.12
C VAL A 629 -13.91 11.40 -3.41
N LEU A 630 -14.57 10.75 -4.37
CA LEU A 630 -13.95 10.37 -5.64
C LEU A 630 -13.35 11.55 -6.41
N ASN A 631 -13.96 12.74 -6.31
CA ASN A 631 -13.48 13.96 -6.97
C ASN A 631 -12.22 14.57 -6.30
N ARG A 632 -11.74 14.00 -5.19
CA ARG A 632 -10.47 14.39 -4.57
C ARG A 632 -9.28 13.63 -5.13
N PHE A 633 -9.54 12.58 -5.90
CA PHE A 633 -8.52 11.79 -6.58
C PHE A 633 -8.39 12.20 -8.04
N ASN A 634 -7.18 12.16 -8.57
CA ASN A 634 -6.90 12.47 -9.98
C ASN A 634 -5.63 11.78 -10.46
N ASP A 635 -5.26 11.98 -11.74
CA ASP A 635 -4.13 11.35 -12.42
C ASP A 635 -2.81 12.12 -12.34
N THR A 636 -2.73 13.14 -11.50
CA THR A 636 -1.50 13.94 -11.30
C THR A 636 -0.64 13.37 -10.17
N PRO A 637 0.63 13.78 -10.04
CA PRO A 637 1.46 13.40 -8.89
C PRO A 637 0.85 13.76 -7.52
N ASN A 638 0.00 14.78 -7.44
CA ASN A 638 -0.77 15.18 -6.25
C ASN A 638 -2.15 14.50 -6.19
N GLY A 639 -2.34 13.38 -6.87
CA GLY A 639 -3.65 12.76 -7.10
C GLY A 639 -4.24 11.99 -5.91
N LEU A 640 -3.56 11.94 -4.77
CA LEU A 640 -4.06 11.31 -3.53
C LEU A 640 -4.33 12.39 -2.46
N PRO A 641 -5.43 12.28 -1.70
CA PRO A 641 -5.83 13.26 -0.70
C PRO A 641 -5.15 13.13 0.68
N GLY A 642 -4.32 12.12 0.89
CA GLY A 642 -3.57 11.80 2.11
C GLY A 642 -2.52 10.73 1.82
N ASP A 643 -1.87 10.22 2.86
CA ASP A 643 -0.94 9.11 2.76
C ASP A 643 -1.65 7.89 2.14
N ASP A 644 -0.96 7.15 1.28
CA ASP A 644 -1.57 5.97 0.63
C ASP A 644 -1.60 4.74 1.54
N ASP A 645 -0.74 4.72 2.54
CA ASP A 645 -0.60 3.73 3.61
C ASP A 645 -0.74 2.29 3.11
N ALA A 646 0.28 1.88 2.34
CA ALA A 646 0.34 0.55 1.73
C ALA A 646 -0.90 0.22 0.86
N GLY A 647 -1.50 1.24 0.26
CA GLY A 647 -2.66 1.10 -0.62
C GLY A 647 -4.01 1.27 0.05
N ALA A 648 -4.10 1.63 1.35
CA ALA A 648 -5.38 1.81 2.06
C ALA A 648 -6.23 2.92 1.43
N MET A 649 -5.63 4.09 1.17
CA MET A 649 -6.29 5.21 0.49
C MET A 649 -6.67 4.85 -0.96
N SER A 650 -5.78 4.18 -1.67
CA SER A 650 -6.03 3.68 -3.03
C SER A 650 -7.19 2.67 -3.07
N ALA A 651 -7.27 1.73 -2.11
CA ALA A 651 -8.39 0.78 -2.04
C ALA A 651 -9.72 1.47 -1.72
N LEU A 652 -9.72 2.53 -0.92
CA LEU A 652 -10.91 3.37 -0.72
C LEU A 652 -11.42 3.92 -2.04
N TYR A 653 -10.52 4.43 -2.90
CA TYR A 653 -10.90 4.90 -4.24
C TYR A 653 -11.49 3.78 -5.10
N VAL A 654 -10.85 2.60 -5.12
CA VAL A 654 -11.33 1.45 -5.90
C VAL A 654 -12.75 1.05 -5.49
N PHE A 655 -12.99 0.84 -4.19
CA PHE A 655 -14.31 0.45 -3.70
C PHE A 655 -15.37 1.54 -3.91
N SER A 656 -15.01 2.80 -3.66
CA SER A 656 -15.90 3.94 -3.90
C SER A 656 -16.29 4.05 -5.38
N ALA A 657 -15.34 3.83 -6.29
CA ALA A 657 -15.57 3.88 -7.74
C ALA A 657 -16.36 2.68 -8.25
N MET A 658 -16.24 1.51 -7.61
CA MET A 658 -17.11 0.35 -7.85
C MET A 658 -18.52 0.57 -7.32
N GLY A 659 -18.71 1.45 -6.34
CA GLY A 659 -19.98 1.66 -5.64
C GLY A 659 -20.31 0.57 -4.62
N LEU A 660 -19.28 -0.15 -4.15
CA LEU A 660 -19.36 -1.20 -3.14
C LEU A 660 -18.29 -0.94 -2.09
N TYR A 661 -18.63 -0.91 -0.80
CA TYR A 661 -17.67 -0.66 0.28
C TYR A 661 -17.75 -1.71 1.38
N PRO A 662 -16.65 -2.37 1.78
CA PRO A 662 -16.62 -3.41 2.82
C PRO A 662 -16.64 -2.77 4.21
N TYR A 663 -17.80 -2.34 4.67
CA TYR A 663 -17.95 -1.48 5.84
C TYR A 663 -17.68 -2.17 7.18
N ILE A 664 -18.08 -3.46 7.32
CA ILE A 664 -18.05 -4.17 8.61
C ILE A 664 -16.91 -5.19 8.62
N PRO A 665 -15.83 -4.96 9.40
CA PRO A 665 -14.70 -5.89 9.45
C PRO A 665 -15.12 -7.31 9.85
N GLY A 666 -14.57 -8.33 9.15
CA GLY A 666 -14.88 -9.73 9.38
C GLY A 666 -16.23 -10.22 8.85
N ILE A 667 -17.06 -9.32 8.31
CA ILE A 667 -18.34 -9.67 7.68
C ILE A 667 -18.23 -9.54 6.16
N GLY A 668 -18.45 -10.64 5.45
CA GLY A 668 -18.48 -10.63 3.99
C GLY A 668 -19.73 -9.94 3.45
N GLY A 669 -19.56 -8.72 2.95
CA GLY A 669 -20.63 -7.93 2.35
C GLY A 669 -20.22 -6.49 2.07
N PHE A 670 -21.06 -5.78 1.34
CA PHE A 670 -20.79 -4.42 0.90
C PHE A 670 -21.97 -3.48 1.13
N VAL A 671 -21.66 -2.30 1.63
CA VAL A 671 -22.56 -1.15 1.55
C VAL A 671 -22.58 -0.63 0.10
N VAL A 672 -23.75 -0.30 -0.44
CA VAL A 672 -23.96 0.03 -1.84
C VAL A 672 -24.15 1.54 -2.03
N THR A 673 -23.38 2.13 -2.97
CA THR A 673 -23.47 3.56 -3.31
C THR A 673 -23.55 3.86 -4.81
N GLY A 674 -23.40 2.86 -5.65
CA GLY A 674 -23.51 2.98 -7.11
C GLY A 674 -22.17 3.32 -7.81
N PRO A 675 -21.93 2.69 -8.97
CA PRO A 675 -20.65 2.77 -9.66
C PRO A 675 -20.40 4.13 -10.32
N LEU A 676 -19.11 4.46 -10.45
CA LEU A 676 -18.62 5.57 -11.27
C LEU A 676 -18.57 5.19 -12.76
N PHE A 677 -18.28 3.92 -13.04
CA PHE A 677 -18.05 3.38 -14.37
C PHE A 677 -19.30 2.72 -14.96
N THR A 678 -19.42 2.70 -16.28
CA THR A 678 -20.54 2.06 -16.97
C THR A 678 -20.51 0.54 -16.85
N LYS A 679 -19.31 -0.03 -16.61
CA LYS A 679 -19.13 -1.44 -16.35
C LYS A 679 -17.92 -1.67 -15.45
N VAL A 680 -18.06 -2.58 -14.50
CA VAL A 680 -16.97 -3.12 -13.68
C VAL A 680 -17.03 -4.64 -13.73
N GLN A 681 -15.90 -5.31 -13.94
CA GLN A 681 -15.81 -6.77 -13.90
C GLN A 681 -14.68 -7.20 -12.95
N LEU A 682 -15.05 -8.00 -11.97
CA LEU A 682 -14.14 -8.62 -11.02
C LEU A 682 -14.08 -10.13 -11.29
N GLN A 683 -12.90 -10.61 -11.67
CA GLN A 683 -12.62 -12.04 -11.85
C GLN A 683 -12.40 -12.69 -10.49
N LEU A 684 -13.29 -13.60 -10.13
CA LEU A 684 -13.24 -14.33 -8.87
C LEU A 684 -12.49 -15.66 -9.04
N LYS A 685 -12.01 -16.21 -7.92
CA LYS A 685 -11.40 -17.55 -7.90
C LYS A 685 -12.35 -18.59 -8.50
N GLY A 686 -11.82 -19.52 -9.29
CA GLY A 686 -12.60 -20.54 -9.98
C GLY A 686 -13.27 -20.07 -11.28
N GLY A 687 -12.81 -18.95 -11.88
CA GLY A 687 -13.28 -18.46 -13.18
C GLY A 687 -14.68 -17.82 -13.17
N LYS A 688 -15.19 -17.50 -11.99
CA LYS A 688 -16.45 -16.76 -11.82
C LYS A 688 -16.20 -15.27 -11.99
N THR A 689 -17.27 -14.51 -12.31
CA THR A 689 -17.17 -13.05 -12.52
C THR A 689 -18.31 -12.35 -11.79
N LEU A 690 -17.96 -11.35 -10.99
CA LEU A 690 -18.90 -10.35 -10.51
C LEU A 690 -18.90 -9.20 -11.52
N THR A 691 -20.07 -8.92 -12.13
CA THR A 691 -20.23 -7.88 -13.13
C THR A 691 -21.18 -6.81 -12.63
N LEU A 692 -20.73 -5.57 -12.60
CA LEU A 692 -21.56 -4.39 -12.32
C LEU A 692 -21.77 -3.64 -13.64
N ILE A 693 -23.02 -3.38 -13.99
CA ILE A 693 -23.41 -2.52 -15.10
C ILE A 693 -24.02 -1.25 -14.52
N GLY A 694 -23.45 -0.11 -14.87
CA GLY A 694 -23.93 1.22 -14.49
C GLY A 694 -24.56 1.91 -15.70
N GLU A 695 -25.85 1.68 -15.97
CA GLU A 695 -26.57 2.43 -16.99
C GLU A 695 -26.60 3.91 -16.59
N ASN A 696 -26.14 4.79 -17.47
CA ASN A 696 -25.96 6.23 -17.24
C ASN A 696 -24.95 6.58 -16.11
N ALA A 697 -24.10 5.65 -15.68
CA ALA A 697 -23.07 5.94 -14.68
C ALA A 697 -22.07 6.98 -15.21
N GLY A 698 -21.69 7.91 -14.35
CA GLY A 698 -20.76 8.99 -14.64
C GLY A 698 -20.63 9.94 -13.45
N ASN A 699 -19.75 10.90 -13.56
CA ASN A 699 -19.44 11.81 -12.45
C ASN A 699 -20.66 12.66 -12.02
N ASP A 700 -21.52 13.02 -12.96
CA ASP A 700 -22.71 13.86 -12.77
C ASP A 700 -23.99 13.07 -12.48
N ALA A 701 -23.90 11.72 -12.43
CA ALA A 701 -25.03 10.83 -12.16
C ALA A 701 -24.75 9.92 -10.95
N PRO A 702 -24.63 10.46 -9.72
CA PRO A 702 -24.23 9.68 -8.55
C PRO A 702 -25.35 8.84 -7.95
N TYR A 703 -26.63 9.09 -8.32
CA TYR A 703 -27.77 8.56 -7.59
C TYR A 703 -28.33 7.30 -8.22
N ILE A 704 -28.49 6.25 -7.43
CA ILE A 704 -29.17 5.02 -7.85
C ILE A 704 -30.65 5.30 -8.01
N GLN A 705 -31.18 5.06 -9.22
CA GLN A 705 -32.60 5.09 -9.50
C GLN A 705 -33.23 3.70 -9.33
N ARG A 706 -32.50 2.65 -9.71
CA ARG A 706 -32.89 1.25 -9.60
C ARG A 706 -31.66 0.36 -9.52
N LEU A 707 -31.75 -0.73 -8.75
CA LEU A 707 -30.76 -1.79 -8.68
C LEU A 707 -31.43 -3.15 -8.89
N GLN A 708 -30.82 -3.99 -9.73
CA GLN A 708 -31.17 -5.40 -9.86
C GLN A 708 -29.95 -6.28 -9.61
N VAL A 709 -30.15 -7.37 -8.87
CA VAL A 709 -29.16 -8.43 -8.64
C VAL A 709 -29.68 -9.68 -9.34
N ASP A 710 -28.95 -10.17 -10.36
CA ASP A 710 -29.35 -11.31 -11.21
C ASP A 710 -30.80 -11.20 -11.73
N GLY A 711 -31.16 -10.00 -12.19
CA GLY A 711 -32.47 -9.67 -12.74
C GLY A 711 -33.59 -9.41 -11.72
N ARG A 712 -33.29 -9.57 -10.40
CA ARG A 712 -34.27 -9.28 -9.33
C ARG A 712 -34.03 -7.90 -8.76
N GLU A 713 -35.07 -7.09 -8.70
CA GLU A 713 -35.03 -5.73 -8.16
C GLU A 713 -34.79 -5.78 -6.63
N THR A 714 -33.98 -4.85 -6.13
CA THR A 714 -33.74 -4.68 -4.71
C THR A 714 -33.57 -3.21 -4.34
N THR A 715 -34.02 -2.85 -3.15
CA THR A 715 -33.80 -1.55 -2.50
C THR A 715 -32.75 -1.63 -1.40
N SER A 716 -32.23 -2.85 -1.13
CA SER A 716 -31.24 -3.06 -0.08
C SER A 716 -29.96 -2.28 -0.34
N THR A 717 -29.47 -1.58 0.68
CA THR A 717 -28.19 -0.87 0.68
C THR A 717 -27.03 -1.74 1.16
N TRP A 718 -27.29 -3.03 1.41
CA TRP A 718 -26.32 -4.04 1.76
C TRP A 718 -26.41 -5.25 0.83
N LEU A 719 -25.27 -5.71 0.33
CA LEU A 719 -25.15 -6.92 -0.48
C LEU A 719 -24.24 -7.93 0.22
N ASP A 720 -24.81 -9.04 0.66
CA ASP A 720 -24.08 -10.15 1.29
C ASP A 720 -23.15 -10.84 0.28
N TRP A 721 -21.88 -10.98 0.65
CA TRP A 721 -20.85 -11.61 -0.18
C TRP A 721 -21.17 -13.06 -0.53
N ASN A 722 -21.86 -13.80 0.37
CA ASN A 722 -22.28 -15.17 0.07
C ASN A 722 -23.18 -15.30 -1.14
N LYS A 723 -23.93 -14.24 -1.47
CA LYS A 723 -24.75 -14.16 -2.69
C LYS A 723 -23.95 -13.78 -3.94
N LEU A 724 -22.79 -13.15 -3.78
CA LEU A 724 -21.96 -12.61 -4.86
C LEU A 724 -20.76 -13.47 -5.22
N LYS A 725 -20.19 -14.22 -4.26
CA LYS A 725 -18.92 -14.95 -4.38
C LYS A 725 -18.91 -16.06 -5.46
N HIS A 726 -20.07 -16.47 -5.94
CA HIS A 726 -20.20 -17.46 -7.02
C HIS A 726 -20.37 -16.85 -8.40
N GLY A 727 -20.18 -15.54 -8.51
CA GLY A 727 -20.51 -14.72 -9.67
C GLY A 727 -21.91 -14.17 -9.57
N ALA A 728 -22.08 -12.92 -9.97
CA ALA A 728 -23.38 -12.24 -9.99
C ALA A 728 -23.37 -11.10 -11.01
N ARG A 729 -24.54 -10.65 -11.41
CA ARG A 729 -24.71 -9.46 -12.24
C ARG A 729 -25.54 -8.42 -11.51
N LEU A 730 -24.93 -7.27 -11.24
CA LEU A 730 -25.55 -6.10 -10.63
C LEU A 730 -25.85 -5.08 -11.73
N ASN A 731 -27.12 -4.76 -11.95
CA ASN A 731 -27.54 -3.75 -12.95
C ASN A 731 -28.05 -2.52 -12.20
N PHE A 732 -27.29 -1.45 -12.26
CA PHE A 732 -27.63 -0.14 -11.73
C PHE A 732 -28.20 0.74 -12.84
N VAL A 733 -29.30 1.45 -12.57
CA VAL A 733 -29.72 2.61 -13.34
C VAL A 733 -29.38 3.84 -12.53
N MET A 734 -28.47 4.66 -13.06
CA MET A 734 -27.98 5.86 -12.39
C MET A 734 -28.68 7.12 -12.88
N GLY A 735 -28.73 8.17 -12.06
CA GLY A 735 -29.36 9.44 -12.40
C GLY A 735 -28.73 10.64 -11.71
N LYS A 736 -29.07 11.85 -12.24
CA LYS A 736 -28.56 13.14 -11.74
C LYS A 736 -29.30 13.65 -10.51
N GLY A 737 -30.55 13.23 -10.33
CA GLY A 737 -31.39 13.63 -9.19
C GLY A 737 -31.46 12.55 -8.12
N PRO A 738 -31.51 12.92 -6.81
CA PRO A 738 -31.57 11.94 -5.73
C PRO A 738 -32.89 11.16 -5.72
N ASN A 739 -32.80 9.83 -5.72
CA ASN A 739 -33.95 8.95 -5.43
C ASN A 739 -33.98 8.72 -3.89
N LYS A 740 -34.85 9.46 -3.21
CA LYS A 740 -34.98 9.39 -1.75
C LYS A 740 -35.81 8.19 -1.25
N GLN A 741 -36.39 7.41 -2.17
CA GLN A 741 -37.15 6.22 -1.83
C GLN A 741 -36.29 4.94 -1.86
N TRP A 742 -35.26 4.91 -2.68
CA TRP A 742 -34.35 3.78 -2.74
C TRP A 742 -33.49 3.72 -1.48
N GLY A 743 -33.46 2.56 -0.80
CA GLY A 743 -32.70 2.36 0.44
C GLY A 743 -33.24 3.15 1.64
N ALA A 744 -34.55 3.45 1.66
CA ALA A 744 -35.15 4.34 2.65
C ALA A 744 -35.75 3.62 3.86
N THR A 745 -36.01 2.31 3.77
CA THR A 745 -36.67 1.55 4.83
C THR A 745 -35.66 0.84 5.74
N GLU A 746 -36.07 0.49 6.96
CA GLU A 746 -35.19 -0.23 7.91
C GLU A 746 -34.66 -1.55 7.38
N LYS A 747 -35.50 -2.30 6.67
CA LYS A 747 -35.11 -3.57 6.05
C LYS A 747 -34.07 -3.43 4.92
N ASP A 748 -33.90 -2.22 4.40
CA ASP A 748 -32.92 -1.92 3.34
C ASP A 748 -31.53 -1.60 3.93
N ALA A 749 -31.46 -1.30 5.22
CA ALA A 749 -30.22 -0.89 5.91
C ALA A 749 -29.20 -2.03 5.99
N PRO A 750 -27.89 -1.72 6.06
CA PRO A 750 -26.88 -2.70 6.40
C PRO A 750 -27.12 -3.29 7.81
N PRO A 751 -26.59 -4.49 8.10
CA PRO A 751 -26.73 -5.09 9.42
C PRO A 751 -25.96 -4.34 10.50
N SER A 752 -26.46 -4.41 11.72
CA SER A 752 -25.81 -3.95 12.95
C SER A 752 -25.78 -5.12 13.95
N TYR A 753 -24.73 -5.23 14.74
CA TYR A 753 -24.46 -6.37 15.61
C TYR A 753 -24.34 -5.94 17.07
N TYR A 754 -25.12 -6.59 17.94
CA TYR A 754 -25.16 -6.33 19.38
C TYR A 754 -24.39 -7.37 20.17
#